data_c466c55c85ee1042bd394238abd39416
#
_entry.id   c466c55c85ee1042bd394238abd39416
#
_cell.length_a   1.000
_cell.length_b   1.000
_cell.length_c   1.000
_cell.angle_alpha   90.00
_cell.angle_beta   90.00
_cell.angle_gamma   90.00
#
_symmetry.space_group_name_H-M   'P 1'
#
loop_
_entity.id
_entity.type
_entity.pdbx_description
1 polymer ?
#
loop_
_entity_poly.entity_id
_entity_poly.type
_entity_poly.pdbx_seq_one_letter_code
_entity_poly.pdbx_strand_id
1 'polypeptide(L)'
;MSFLVFCLFPQGVEAVSPFTAIDSIMQGLKADSSAVSKKLPTVTVEASNITHYADRDVVHITRSMRKGARNTAQMLGNIPGIDCNYANNALTYYGSSNILILVDSLEKSADYVKELHHLRFSKVDVVPNPTGKYANYDVLINLHTKPDYTGYEGNVFQQMSVRPNEDNGKNKKFSGDYSSASFTYTKNKWNFIGRYNFRFLQSEKDNAESTYTNHVNRLQESTTSPMSFTNFFRIHNTYWAIDHQINKNHSVSASYYYSADAKDDYTYAEAERLWLDSGKKETIGKSGVSRINSDRHTLGLYYRGRSGVWNYTYDFNYINDGWTSDKNYRQNTGYASDNYFRNHMDYVWTKSEVNRRFFNNRFYFSAGYNFTWKDYEQEDRLTRNLLSENAYHRNEIWTWLSYRIKDGTDLNFSASAEHVKTHTASYEDKNMVYKFSGMFYHRWNKKIWMRLNYWCNTSYPQLDQVTEYGYFTDSLTWSGGNPALRTQVYHSGRLWVDFFNLFNIQTGYNYSPNQFSNIIGRGEGTLPSGENGAYITYTPENTLYKEFWATIYFFKKIKDFRISGILKYQNMEAKFKRNKNTNQGFTGFLTSNYYNDKHFLSIQATYQVFNGYQVRAQGKTTQKMDCLAFILCKDFFHQRVNLPVQYVTPRLFLDGNSISKTESEAVSSYDFYDINETIRHSLMFTFSYRFHGGKSVRQYNRSMQEEK
;
A
#
# COMPACT_ATOMS: atom_id res chain seq x y z
N MET A 1 -5.59 10.59 14.81
CA MET A 1 -4.49 9.63 14.74
C MET A 1 -4.58 8.68 13.57
N SER A 2 -5.78 8.21 13.15
CA SER A 2 -5.95 7.60 11.82
C SER A 2 -5.34 8.45 10.70
N PHE A 3 -5.42 9.78 10.80
CA PHE A 3 -4.90 10.69 9.79
C PHE A 3 -3.37 10.80 9.81
N LEU A 4 -2.71 10.60 10.95
CA LEU A 4 -1.24 10.62 11.03
C LEU A 4 -0.64 9.32 10.50
N VAL A 5 -1.32 8.20 10.71
CA VAL A 5 -1.04 6.95 10.01
C VAL A 5 -1.37 7.12 8.52
N PHE A 6 -2.43 7.89 8.18
CA PHE A 6 -2.82 8.21 6.80
C PHE A 6 -1.90 9.21 6.10
N CYS A 7 -1.36 10.18 6.81
CA CYS A 7 -0.39 11.12 6.26
C CYS A 7 0.98 10.48 6.03
N LEU A 8 1.27 9.41 6.74
CA LEU A 8 2.46 8.59 6.52
C LEU A 8 2.19 7.42 5.55
N PHE A 9 0.90 7.09 5.31
CA PHE A 9 0.49 6.00 4.43
C PHE A 9 -0.86 6.33 3.79
N PRO A 10 -0.93 6.55 2.47
CA PRO A 10 -2.21 6.44 1.79
C PRO A 10 -2.77 5.05 2.09
N GLN A 11 -4.06 4.96 2.42
CA GLN A 11 -4.73 3.67 2.53
C GLN A 11 -4.55 2.96 1.20
N GLY A 12 -3.67 1.97 1.19
CA GLY A 12 -3.61 1.05 0.09
C GLY A 12 -4.95 0.31 0.03
N VAL A 13 -5.56 0.31 -1.12
CA VAL A 13 -6.48 -0.73 -1.53
C VAL A 13 -5.88 -2.05 -1.04
N GLU A 14 -6.66 -2.87 -0.35
CA GLU A 14 -6.25 -4.20 0.05
C GLU A 14 -5.75 -4.95 -1.18
N ALA A 15 -4.42 -4.98 -1.32
CA ALA A 15 -3.80 -5.76 -2.36
C ALA A 15 -3.85 -7.21 -1.91
N VAL A 16 -4.74 -7.97 -2.53
CA VAL A 16 -4.69 -9.43 -2.50
C VAL A 16 -3.31 -9.85 -3.00
N SER A 17 -2.60 -10.51 -2.12
CA SER A 17 -1.22 -10.96 -2.25
C SER A 17 -1.01 -11.88 -3.46
N PRO A 18 -0.07 -11.62 -4.33
CA PRO A 18 0.47 -12.62 -5.25
C PRO A 18 1.94 -12.94 -4.99
N PHE A 19 2.25 -14.22 -5.08
CA PHE A 19 3.56 -14.84 -4.83
C PHE A 19 4.46 -14.94 -6.06
N THR A 20 5.73 -14.88 -5.87
CA THR A 20 6.92 -15.47 -6.54
C THR A 20 7.75 -14.73 -7.57
N ALA A 21 8.92 -15.09 -7.43
CA ALA A 21 10.08 -15.50 -8.23
C ALA A 21 11.06 -14.42 -8.66
N ILE A 22 12.19 -14.39 -8.02
CA ILE A 22 13.47 -14.05 -8.67
C ILE A 22 14.58 -14.75 -7.90
N ASP A 23 14.93 -15.93 -8.37
CA ASP A 23 16.04 -16.70 -7.79
C ASP A 23 16.93 -17.32 -8.85
N SER A 24 17.43 -16.55 -9.78
CA SER A 24 18.33 -17.08 -10.79
C SER A 24 19.49 -16.21 -11.19
N ILE A 25 19.97 -15.35 -10.26
CA ILE A 25 21.09 -14.44 -10.59
C ILE A 25 22.29 -14.65 -9.67
N MET A 26 22.56 -15.85 -9.22
CA MET A 26 23.78 -16.12 -8.47
C MET A 26 24.57 -17.29 -9.05
N GLN A 27 25.12 -17.11 -10.23
CA GLN A 27 26.29 -17.89 -10.64
C GLN A 27 27.08 -17.10 -11.69
N GLY A 28 28.28 -16.72 -11.35
CA GLY A 28 29.26 -16.29 -12.32
C GLY A 28 30.04 -15.02 -11.97
N LEU A 29 30.94 -15.10 -11.02
CA LEU A 29 32.22 -14.36 -11.02
C LEU A 29 33.23 -15.22 -10.27
N LYS A 30 33.99 -16.00 -11.02
CA LYS A 30 35.25 -16.58 -10.57
C LYS A 30 36.35 -15.54 -10.74
N ALA A 31 37.05 -15.25 -9.69
CA ALA A 31 38.34 -14.55 -9.76
C ALA A 31 39.45 -15.56 -9.55
N ASP A 32 40.32 -15.62 -10.53
CA ASP A 32 41.55 -16.40 -10.52
C ASP A 32 42.51 -15.87 -9.44
N SER A 33 42.99 -16.75 -8.58
CA SER A 33 44.04 -16.43 -7.60
C SER A 33 45.29 -17.25 -7.89
N SER A 34 46.24 -16.62 -8.55
CA SER A 34 47.63 -17.07 -8.51
C SER A 34 48.50 -16.01 -7.85
N ALA A 35 49.19 -16.39 -6.81
CA ALA A 35 49.94 -15.53 -5.91
C ALA A 35 51.23 -15.02 -6.53
N VAL A 36 51.44 -13.68 -6.47
CA VAL A 36 52.76 -13.07 -6.36
C VAL A 36 52.68 -11.94 -5.34
N SER A 37 53.35 -12.09 -4.22
CA SER A 37 53.41 -11.05 -3.20
C SER A 37 54.33 -9.91 -3.64
N LYS A 38 53.76 -8.82 -4.10
CA LYS A 38 54.37 -7.49 -4.11
C LYS A 38 53.51 -6.60 -3.23
N LYS A 39 54.13 -6.02 -2.17
CA LYS A 39 53.50 -4.95 -1.42
C LYS A 39 53.18 -3.79 -2.36
N LEU A 40 51.96 -3.74 -2.82
CA LEU A 40 51.40 -2.59 -3.51
C LEU A 40 50.91 -1.57 -2.48
N PRO A 41 50.99 -0.26 -2.76
CA PRO A 41 50.39 0.74 -1.89
C PRO A 41 48.89 0.45 -1.77
N THR A 42 48.36 0.60 -0.55
CA THR A 42 46.97 0.34 -0.23
C THR A 42 46.06 1.21 -1.09
N VAL A 43 45.62 0.68 -2.23
CA VAL A 43 44.53 1.26 -2.99
C VAL A 43 43.28 0.92 -2.22
N THR A 44 42.74 1.90 -1.49
CA THR A 44 41.43 1.78 -0.88
C THR A 44 40.41 1.79 -2.03
N VAL A 45 40.11 0.62 -2.56
CA VAL A 45 38.96 0.46 -3.48
C VAL A 45 37.72 0.54 -2.57
N GLU A 46 37.07 1.70 -2.54
CA GLU A 46 35.71 1.80 -2.06
C GLU A 46 34.83 1.03 -3.05
N ALA A 47 34.67 -0.26 -2.82
CA ALA A 47 33.70 -1.05 -3.53
C ALA A 47 32.32 -0.51 -3.16
N SER A 48 31.59 -0.02 -4.13
CA SER A 48 30.19 0.36 -3.94
C SER A 48 29.43 -0.86 -3.43
N ASN A 49 28.83 -0.76 -2.23
CA ASN A 49 28.01 -1.83 -1.67
C ASN A 49 26.68 -2.03 -2.44
N ILE A 50 26.41 -1.20 -3.43
CA ILE A 50 25.21 -1.22 -4.27
C ILE A 50 25.66 -1.41 -5.72
N THR A 51 25.15 -2.43 -6.37
CA THR A 51 25.30 -2.67 -7.81
C THR A 51 23.97 -2.41 -8.48
N HIS A 52 23.95 -1.44 -9.41
CA HIS A 52 22.75 -1.07 -10.16
C HIS A 52 22.64 -1.91 -11.43
N TYR A 53 21.47 -2.49 -11.66
CA TYR A 53 21.05 -3.15 -12.89
C TYR A 53 19.81 -2.44 -13.46
N ALA A 54 19.40 -2.80 -14.68
CA ALA A 54 18.18 -2.24 -15.27
C ALA A 54 16.94 -2.53 -14.45
N ASP A 55 16.81 -3.77 -14.00
CA ASP A 55 15.64 -4.28 -13.30
C ASP A 55 15.69 -4.10 -11.78
N ARG A 56 16.88 -3.89 -11.20
CA ARG A 56 17.06 -3.86 -9.75
C ARG A 56 18.36 -3.23 -9.30
N ASP A 57 18.41 -2.95 -8.02
CA ASP A 57 19.63 -2.64 -7.27
C ASP A 57 19.95 -3.81 -6.35
N VAL A 58 21.19 -4.31 -6.45
CA VAL A 58 21.70 -5.37 -5.56
C VAL A 58 22.51 -4.73 -4.46
N VAL A 59 22.04 -4.84 -3.22
CA VAL A 59 22.66 -4.24 -2.05
C VAL A 59 23.29 -5.33 -1.17
N HIS A 60 24.62 -5.31 -1.06
CA HIS A 60 25.32 -6.17 -0.10
C HIS A 60 25.28 -5.55 1.28
N ILE A 61 24.69 -6.27 2.27
CA ILE A 61 24.49 -5.76 3.61
C ILE A 61 25.83 -5.68 4.37
N THR A 62 26.29 -4.46 4.61
CA THR A 62 27.55 -4.18 5.30
C THR A 62 27.34 -4.02 6.81
N ARG A 63 28.46 -4.01 7.54
CA ARG A 63 28.45 -3.70 8.98
C ARG A 63 27.91 -2.29 9.25
N SER A 64 28.22 -1.33 8.38
CA SER A 64 27.73 0.06 8.51
C SER A 64 26.23 0.18 8.30
N MET A 65 25.62 -0.66 7.45
CA MET A 65 24.16 -0.70 7.27
C MET A 65 23.43 -1.34 8.45
N ARG A 66 24.10 -2.24 9.16
CA ARG A 66 23.55 -2.86 10.38
C ARG A 66 23.71 -1.98 11.62
N LYS A 67 24.63 -0.99 11.56
CA LYS A 67 24.90 -0.11 12.69
C LYS A 67 23.64 0.68 13.05
N GLY A 68 23.20 0.58 14.30
CA GLY A 68 22.00 1.24 14.79
C GLY A 68 20.67 0.62 14.39
N ALA A 69 20.69 -0.42 13.54
CA ALA A 69 19.49 -1.13 13.17
C ALA A 69 19.14 -2.22 14.20
N ARG A 70 17.93 -2.18 14.73
CA ARG A 70 17.43 -3.13 15.71
C ARG A 70 16.73 -4.30 15.03
N ASN A 71 16.16 -4.08 13.87
CA ASN A 71 15.44 -5.07 13.07
C ASN A 71 15.74 -4.88 11.59
N THR A 72 15.14 -5.72 10.79
CA THR A 72 15.32 -5.70 9.33
C THR A 72 14.77 -4.43 8.69
N ALA A 73 13.64 -3.89 9.15
CA ALA A 73 13.09 -2.65 8.60
C ALA A 73 14.03 -1.46 8.81
N GLN A 74 14.61 -1.30 10.01
CA GLN A 74 15.56 -0.24 10.28
C GLN A 74 16.89 -0.41 9.53
N MET A 75 17.32 -1.66 9.29
CA MET A 75 18.45 -1.94 8.42
C MET A 75 18.15 -1.54 6.96
N LEU A 76 16.98 -1.88 6.45
CA LEU A 76 16.53 -1.46 5.12
C LEU A 76 16.49 0.06 4.99
N GLY A 77 16.04 0.76 6.02
CA GLY A 77 16.07 2.22 6.07
C GLY A 77 17.47 2.84 5.96
N ASN A 78 18.54 2.07 6.03
CA ASN A 78 19.91 2.53 5.74
C ASN A 78 20.31 2.37 4.25
N ILE A 79 19.40 1.90 3.41
CA ILE A 79 19.56 1.82 1.94
C ILE A 79 19.02 3.12 1.34
N PRO A 80 19.73 3.78 0.41
CA PRO A 80 19.22 4.96 -0.29
C PRO A 80 17.87 4.70 -0.94
N GLY A 81 16.94 5.65 -0.80
CA GLY A 81 15.57 5.54 -1.31
C GLY A 81 14.59 4.85 -0.35
N ILE A 82 15.07 4.13 0.65
CA ILE A 82 14.21 3.49 1.66
C ILE A 82 14.28 4.30 2.96
N ASP A 83 13.13 4.75 3.43
CA ASP A 83 12.97 5.39 4.73
C ASP A 83 12.22 4.50 5.70
N CYS A 84 12.60 4.55 6.98
CA CYS A 84 11.98 3.78 8.05
C CYS A 84 11.55 4.69 9.19
N ASN A 85 10.30 4.59 9.60
CA ASN A 85 9.80 5.22 10.81
C ASN A 85 10.22 4.37 12.03
N TYR A 86 10.97 4.94 12.96
CA TYR A 86 11.52 4.20 14.11
C TYR A 86 10.47 3.86 15.19
N ALA A 87 9.30 4.48 15.17
CA ALA A 87 8.25 4.18 16.14
C ALA A 87 7.47 2.91 15.80
N ASN A 88 7.15 2.69 14.52
CA ASN A 88 6.32 1.58 14.05
C ASN A 88 7.01 0.68 13.02
N ASN A 89 8.29 0.97 12.70
CA ASN A 89 9.10 0.28 11.70
C ASN A 89 8.49 0.25 10.28
N ALA A 90 7.61 1.20 9.99
CA ALA A 90 7.03 1.33 8.66
C ALA A 90 8.07 1.79 7.66
N LEU A 91 8.00 1.21 6.45
CA LEU A 91 8.92 1.49 5.36
C LEU A 91 8.22 2.30 4.27
N THR A 92 8.97 3.23 3.68
CA THR A 92 8.59 3.88 2.43
C THR A 92 9.76 3.83 1.45
N TYR A 93 9.45 3.76 0.15
CA TYR A 93 10.41 3.81 -0.93
C TYR A 93 10.16 5.05 -1.78
N TYR A 94 11.08 6.02 -1.72
CA TYR A 94 10.89 7.37 -2.32
C TYR A 94 9.50 7.96 -1.98
N GLY A 95 9.07 7.78 -0.72
CA GLY A 95 7.78 8.26 -0.21
C GLY A 95 6.58 7.37 -0.48
N SER A 96 6.69 6.33 -1.31
CA SER A 96 5.62 5.34 -1.52
C SER A 96 5.64 4.26 -0.45
N SER A 97 4.48 3.89 0.06
CA SER A 97 4.27 2.75 0.96
C SER A 97 3.86 1.47 0.23
N ASN A 98 3.67 1.52 -1.10
CA ASN A 98 3.28 0.37 -1.90
C ASN A 98 4.49 -0.54 -2.19
N ILE A 99 4.93 -1.24 -1.16
CA ILE A 99 6.14 -2.06 -1.11
C ILE A 99 5.76 -3.52 -0.96
N LEU A 100 6.26 -4.37 -1.87
CA LEU A 100 6.22 -5.82 -1.71
C LEU A 100 7.54 -6.30 -1.11
N ILE A 101 7.48 -7.16 -0.07
CA ILE A 101 8.68 -7.74 0.53
C ILE A 101 8.69 -9.24 0.34
N LEU A 102 9.81 -9.74 -0.16
CA LEU A 102 10.11 -11.15 -0.28
C LEU A 102 11.24 -11.54 0.66
N VAL A 103 11.21 -12.77 1.16
CA VAL A 103 12.32 -13.42 1.86
C VAL A 103 12.66 -14.69 1.10
N ASP A 104 13.87 -14.76 0.55
CA ASP A 104 14.32 -15.87 -0.30
C ASP A 104 13.34 -16.15 -1.45
N SER A 105 12.81 -15.04 -2.05
CA SER A 105 11.80 -15.07 -3.12
C SER A 105 10.41 -15.55 -2.70
N LEU A 106 10.16 -15.75 -1.40
CA LEU A 106 8.84 -16.03 -0.84
C LEU A 106 8.23 -14.72 -0.35
N GLU A 107 7.03 -14.42 -0.80
CA GLU A 107 6.29 -13.24 -0.34
C GLU A 107 6.01 -13.35 1.16
N LYS A 108 6.30 -12.28 1.87
CA LYS A 108 6.06 -12.17 3.30
C LYS A 108 5.42 -10.82 3.60
N SER A 109 4.55 -10.78 4.59
CA SER A 109 3.98 -9.51 5.01
C SER A 109 5.07 -8.54 5.48
N ALA A 110 4.91 -7.26 5.18
CA ALA A 110 5.84 -6.23 5.64
C ALA A 110 6.02 -6.25 7.17
N ASP A 111 4.95 -6.54 7.90
CA ASP A 111 4.99 -6.65 9.34
C ASP A 111 5.82 -7.84 9.83
N TYR A 112 5.74 -9.01 9.17
CA TYR A 112 6.59 -10.13 9.48
C TYR A 112 8.07 -9.78 9.31
N VAL A 113 8.42 -9.11 8.22
CA VAL A 113 9.81 -8.74 7.92
C VAL A 113 10.35 -7.70 8.91
N LYS A 114 9.51 -6.77 9.38
CA LYS A 114 9.89 -5.80 10.43
C LYS A 114 10.37 -6.48 11.72
N GLU A 115 9.86 -7.66 12.00
CA GLU A 115 10.14 -8.39 13.23
C GLU A 115 11.38 -9.28 13.12
N LEU A 116 11.81 -9.65 11.90
CA LEU A 116 12.98 -10.50 11.67
C LEU A 116 14.28 -9.80 12.08
N HIS A 117 15.20 -10.60 12.61
CA HIS A 117 16.51 -10.09 12.99
C HIS A 117 17.38 -9.83 11.76
N HIS A 118 17.93 -8.62 11.64
CA HIS A 118 18.70 -8.19 10.47
C HIS A 118 19.99 -8.99 10.21
N LEU A 119 20.54 -9.67 11.21
CA LEU A 119 21.72 -10.53 11.04
C LEU A 119 21.45 -11.80 10.23
N ARG A 120 20.17 -12.15 10.02
CA ARG A 120 19.74 -13.28 9.20
C ARG A 120 20.10 -13.10 7.73
N PHE A 121 20.12 -11.87 7.26
CA PHE A 121 20.24 -11.56 5.84
C PHE A 121 21.68 -11.19 5.43
N SER A 122 22.03 -11.50 4.18
CA SER A 122 23.35 -11.20 3.58
C SER A 122 23.26 -10.15 2.46
N LYS A 123 22.14 -10.13 1.72
CA LYS A 123 21.93 -9.34 0.52
C LYS A 123 20.47 -8.91 0.40
N VAL A 124 20.22 -7.79 -0.27
CA VAL A 124 18.90 -7.28 -0.61
C VAL A 124 18.87 -6.95 -2.10
N ASP A 125 17.88 -7.44 -2.83
CA ASP A 125 17.57 -6.95 -4.16
C ASP A 125 16.41 -5.95 -4.05
N VAL A 126 16.59 -4.73 -4.54
CA VAL A 126 15.56 -3.70 -4.61
C VAL A 126 15.16 -3.55 -6.06
N VAL A 127 13.93 -3.90 -6.39
CA VAL A 127 13.37 -3.89 -7.76
C VAL A 127 12.34 -2.77 -7.86
N PRO A 128 12.70 -1.59 -8.37
CA PRO A 128 11.73 -0.52 -8.58
C PRO A 128 10.85 -0.82 -9.78
N ASN A 129 9.55 -0.50 -9.65
CA ASN A 129 8.52 -0.74 -10.66
C ASN A 129 8.60 -2.16 -11.25
N PRO A 130 8.39 -3.18 -10.41
CA PRO A 130 8.45 -4.55 -10.87
C PRO A 130 7.43 -4.80 -11.97
N THR A 131 7.73 -5.71 -12.88
CA THR A 131 6.87 -6.08 -14.01
C THR A 131 6.25 -7.46 -13.82
N GLY A 132 5.42 -7.89 -14.77
CA GLY A 132 4.76 -9.19 -14.72
C GLY A 132 3.78 -9.26 -13.54
N LYS A 133 3.85 -10.33 -12.78
CA LYS A 133 2.93 -10.57 -11.65
C LYS A 133 3.00 -9.55 -10.50
N TYR A 134 4.04 -8.74 -10.43
CA TYR A 134 4.26 -7.73 -9.39
C TYR A 134 4.07 -6.29 -9.88
N ALA A 135 3.53 -6.12 -11.07
CA ALA A 135 3.39 -4.80 -11.71
C ALA A 135 2.55 -3.78 -10.92
N ASN A 136 1.77 -4.23 -9.95
CA ASN A 136 0.95 -3.36 -9.10
C ASN A 136 1.70 -2.71 -7.92
N TYR A 137 2.98 -3.08 -7.71
CA TYR A 137 3.80 -2.53 -6.65
C TYR A 137 4.76 -1.47 -7.19
N ASP A 138 5.05 -0.44 -6.39
CA ASP A 138 6.05 0.58 -6.74
C ASP A 138 7.47 0.05 -6.56
N VAL A 139 7.66 -0.88 -5.62
CA VAL A 139 8.94 -1.54 -5.39
C VAL A 139 8.74 -2.94 -4.81
N LEU A 140 9.64 -3.84 -5.22
CA LEU A 140 9.79 -5.15 -4.62
C LEU A 140 11.16 -5.21 -3.92
N ILE A 141 11.18 -5.64 -2.67
CA ILE A 141 12.40 -5.81 -1.86
C ILE A 141 12.56 -7.30 -1.56
N ASN A 142 13.58 -7.96 -2.12
CA ASN A 142 13.84 -9.37 -1.84
C ASN A 142 15.05 -9.50 -0.92
N LEU A 143 14.83 -10.05 0.26
CA LEU A 143 15.83 -10.29 1.29
C LEU A 143 16.40 -11.71 1.14
N HIS A 144 17.71 -11.85 1.06
CA HIS A 144 18.38 -13.15 0.97
C HIS A 144 18.94 -13.56 2.31
N THR A 145 18.43 -14.68 2.83
CA THR A 145 18.90 -15.30 4.07
C THR A 145 20.31 -15.87 3.89
N LYS A 146 21.13 -15.80 4.93
CA LYS A 146 22.42 -16.49 4.95
C LYS A 146 22.21 -18.00 4.83
N PRO A 147 23.03 -18.70 4.03
CA PRO A 147 22.95 -20.16 3.95
C PRO A 147 23.11 -20.80 5.33
N ASP A 148 22.38 -21.88 5.56
CA ASP A 148 22.45 -22.74 6.75
C ASP A 148 22.12 -22.05 8.10
N TYR A 149 21.25 -21.05 8.06
CA TYR A 149 20.70 -20.48 9.28
C TYR A 149 19.80 -21.50 9.99
N THR A 150 20.10 -21.80 11.23
CA THR A 150 19.27 -22.62 12.15
C THR A 150 19.07 -21.85 13.44
N GLY A 151 17.83 -21.71 13.88
CA GLY A 151 17.53 -20.98 15.10
C GLY A 151 16.06 -20.66 15.27
N TYR A 152 15.77 -19.93 16.31
CA TYR A 152 14.47 -19.38 16.60
C TYR A 152 14.57 -17.88 16.81
N GLU A 153 13.54 -17.18 16.48
CA GLU A 153 13.37 -15.74 16.74
C GLU A 153 11.91 -15.44 16.99
N GLY A 154 11.66 -14.45 17.82
CA GLY A 154 10.32 -13.98 18.07
C GLY A 154 10.32 -12.57 18.60
N ASN A 155 9.16 -11.95 18.50
CA ASN A 155 8.93 -10.58 18.94
C ASN A 155 7.56 -10.47 19.61
N VAL A 156 7.52 -9.73 20.70
CA VAL A 156 6.28 -9.21 21.31
C VAL A 156 6.34 -7.70 21.18
N PHE A 157 5.32 -7.15 20.59
CA PHE A 157 5.23 -5.73 20.29
C PHE A 157 3.91 -5.16 20.78
N GLN A 158 3.98 -4.02 21.49
CA GLN A 158 2.84 -3.27 21.98
C GLN A 158 3.02 -1.80 21.64
N GLN A 159 2.01 -1.18 21.07
CA GLN A 159 1.99 0.25 20.77
C GLN A 159 0.69 0.84 21.26
N MET A 160 0.80 1.93 21.99
CA MET A 160 -0.35 2.69 22.52
C MET A 160 -0.25 4.14 22.09
N SER A 161 -1.37 4.71 21.73
CA SER A 161 -1.48 6.11 21.32
C SER A 161 -2.43 6.88 22.21
N VAL A 162 -1.98 8.04 22.70
CA VAL A 162 -2.75 8.92 23.57
C VAL A 162 -2.71 10.35 23.06
N ARG A 163 -3.75 11.12 23.34
CA ARG A 163 -3.88 12.55 23.04
C ARG A 163 -3.90 13.34 24.33
N PRO A 164 -2.84 14.07 24.71
CA PRO A 164 -2.76 14.70 26.03
C PRO A 164 -3.61 15.93 26.22
N ASN A 165 -4.02 16.64 25.17
CA ASN A 165 -4.61 17.97 25.23
C ASN A 165 -6.09 18.04 24.82
N GLU A 166 -6.90 17.06 25.14
CA GLU A 166 -8.34 17.11 24.85
C GLU A 166 -9.14 17.59 26.05
N ASP A 167 -9.69 18.78 25.98
CA ASP A 167 -10.36 19.46 27.10
C ASP A 167 -11.87 19.62 26.93
N ASN A 168 -12.51 19.00 25.97
CA ASN A 168 -13.91 19.25 25.61
C ASN A 168 -14.92 18.24 26.17
N GLY A 169 -14.72 17.70 27.38
CA GLY A 169 -15.73 16.87 28.07
C GLY A 169 -16.14 15.54 27.42
N LYS A 170 -15.78 15.33 26.16
CA LYS A 170 -15.98 14.07 25.40
C LYS A 170 -14.68 13.29 25.23
N ASN A 171 -13.71 13.51 26.09
CA ASN A 171 -12.32 13.13 25.96
C ASN A 171 -12.08 11.64 26.00
N LYS A 172 -11.77 11.07 24.85
CA LYS A 172 -11.13 9.75 24.80
C LYS A 172 -9.64 9.95 24.63
N LYS A 173 -8.92 10.01 25.75
CA LYS A 173 -7.45 10.17 25.79
C LYS A 173 -6.71 9.05 25.05
N PHE A 174 -7.35 7.89 24.89
CA PHE A 174 -6.81 6.73 24.20
C PHE A 174 -7.34 6.67 22.77
N SER A 175 -6.44 6.65 21.77
CA SER A 175 -6.80 6.71 20.36
C SER A 175 -6.42 5.46 19.57
N GLY A 176 -5.65 4.54 20.12
CA GLY A 176 -5.31 3.32 19.43
C GLY A 176 -4.36 2.40 20.18
N ASP A 177 -4.46 1.14 19.85
CA ASP A 177 -3.62 0.04 20.31
C ASP A 177 -3.22 -0.82 19.11
N TYR A 178 -1.99 -1.28 19.11
CA TYR A 178 -1.51 -2.32 18.22
C TYR A 178 -0.64 -3.28 18.99
N SER A 179 -1.09 -4.53 19.09
CA SER A 179 -0.40 -5.62 19.76
C SER A 179 -0.02 -6.69 18.75
N SER A 180 1.17 -7.24 18.86
CA SER A 180 1.63 -8.29 17.96
C SER A 180 2.53 -9.27 18.71
N ALA A 181 2.39 -10.54 18.39
CA ALA A 181 3.29 -11.59 18.82
C ALA A 181 3.68 -12.45 17.63
N SER A 182 4.96 -12.71 17.44
CA SER A 182 5.46 -13.54 16.36
C SER A 182 6.50 -14.52 16.85
N PHE A 183 6.57 -15.66 16.17
CA PHE A 183 7.54 -16.70 16.40
C PHE A 183 7.93 -17.37 15.10
N THR A 184 9.21 -17.55 14.88
CA THR A 184 9.79 -18.27 13.75
C THR A 184 10.79 -19.28 14.26
N TYR A 185 10.69 -20.51 13.79
CA TYR A 185 11.63 -21.58 14.10
C TYR A 185 12.13 -22.21 12.80
N THR A 186 13.44 -22.13 12.60
CA THR A 186 14.13 -22.71 11.44
C THR A 186 15.05 -23.82 11.90
N LYS A 187 14.84 -25.04 11.40
CA LYS A 187 15.70 -26.18 11.67
C LYS A 187 15.87 -27.06 10.43
N ASN A 188 17.11 -27.25 10.04
CA ASN A 188 17.45 -28.00 8.82
C ASN A 188 16.76 -27.41 7.59
N LYS A 189 15.83 -28.18 7.02
CA LYS A 189 15.08 -27.83 5.81
C LYS A 189 13.69 -27.25 6.08
N TRP A 190 13.33 -27.08 7.35
CA TRP A 190 12.00 -26.62 7.77
C TRP A 190 12.05 -25.24 8.39
N ASN A 191 11.07 -24.43 8.07
CA ASN A 191 10.85 -23.14 8.68
C ASN A 191 9.36 -23.02 9.06
N PHE A 192 9.09 -22.80 10.34
CA PHE A 192 7.75 -22.63 10.91
C PHE A 192 7.58 -21.19 11.31
N ILE A 193 6.46 -20.59 10.96
CA ILE A 193 6.11 -19.21 11.23
C ILE A 193 4.74 -19.18 11.88
N GLY A 194 4.63 -18.48 13.01
CA GLY A 194 3.36 -18.18 13.65
C GLY A 194 3.32 -16.71 14.04
N ARG A 195 2.18 -16.05 13.79
CA ARG A 195 2.00 -14.66 14.12
C ARG A 195 0.55 -14.38 14.47
N TYR A 196 0.35 -13.52 15.45
CA TYR A 196 -0.93 -12.93 15.82
C TYR A 196 -0.79 -11.42 15.95
N ASN A 197 -1.78 -10.67 15.46
CA ASN A 197 -1.90 -9.23 15.64
C ASN A 197 -3.30 -8.88 16.12
N PHE A 198 -3.33 -7.89 16.97
CA PHE A 198 -4.54 -7.16 17.33
C PHE A 198 -4.34 -5.69 17.04
N ARG A 199 -5.34 -5.03 16.48
CA ARG A 199 -5.35 -3.60 16.26
C ARG A 199 -6.68 -3.02 16.67
N PHE A 200 -6.64 -1.97 17.46
CA PHE A 200 -7.77 -1.14 17.80
C PHE A 200 -7.46 0.31 17.41
N LEU A 201 -8.39 0.96 16.74
CA LEU A 201 -8.31 2.38 16.43
C LEU A 201 -9.66 3.02 16.77
N GLN A 202 -9.58 4.21 17.35
CA GLN A 202 -10.70 5.09 17.53
C GLN A 202 -10.31 6.47 16.98
N SER A 203 -11.16 7.04 16.13
CA SER A 203 -11.01 8.41 15.68
C SER A 203 -12.31 9.16 15.82
N GLU A 204 -12.21 10.40 16.27
CA GLU A 204 -13.30 11.36 16.30
C GLU A 204 -12.90 12.52 15.41
N LYS A 205 -13.86 13.05 14.67
CA LYS A 205 -13.73 14.27 13.88
C LYS A 205 -14.88 15.16 14.31
N ASP A 206 -14.53 16.30 14.88
CA ASP A 206 -15.46 17.38 15.14
C ASP A 206 -15.05 18.56 14.23
N ASN A 207 -15.93 19.54 14.04
CA ASN A 207 -15.70 20.77 13.28
C ASN A 207 -15.54 20.59 11.76
N ALA A 208 -16.54 19.99 11.14
CA ALA A 208 -16.72 20.09 9.71
C ALA A 208 -17.82 21.12 9.42
N GLU A 209 -17.50 22.15 8.63
CA GLU A 209 -18.49 23.02 8.02
C GLU A 209 -18.80 22.49 6.62
N SER A 210 -20.08 22.34 6.31
CA SER A 210 -20.50 21.87 5.00
C SER A 210 -21.66 22.72 4.49
N THR A 211 -21.56 23.11 3.23
CA THR A 211 -22.68 23.66 2.46
C THR A 211 -22.91 22.79 1.25
N TYR A 212 -24.12 22.31 1.12
CA TYR A 212 -24.55 21.40 0.09
C TYR A 212 -25.78 21.94 -0.64
N THR A 213 -25.71 22.12 -1.94
CA THR A 213 -26.84 22.53 -2.79
C THR A 213 -27.24 21.40 -3.70
N ASN A 214 -28.45 20.93 -3.56
CA ASN A 214 -29.09 19.97 -4.44
C ASN A 214 -29.86 20.76 -5.51
N HIS A 215 -29.32 20.79 -6.73
CA HIS A 215 -29.94 21.51 -7.85
C HIS A 215 -31.16 20.75 -8.41
N VAL A 216 -31.24 19.44 -8.22
CA VAL A 216 -32.33 18.58 -8.69
C VAL A 216 -33.61 18.90 -7.91
N ASN A 217 -33.52 19.00 -6.60
CA ASN A 217 -34.66 19.27 -5.71
C ASN A 217 -34.72 20.71 -5.24
N ARG A 218 -33.83 21.59 -5.73
CA ARG A 218 -33.76 23.04 -5.43
C ARG A 218 -33.73 23.34 -3.95
N LEU A 219 -32.82 22.67 -3.23
CA LEU A 219 -32.62 22.88 -1.80
C LEU A 219 -31.14 23.11 -1.48
N GLN A 220 -30.88 23.85 -0.41
CA GLN A 220 -29.57 24.08 0.15
C GLN A 220 -29.52 23.64 1.60
N GLU A 221 -28.49 22.94 2.01
CA GLU A 221 -28.22 22.56 3.40
C GLU A 221 -26.90 23.17 3.84
N SER A 222 -26.91 23.82 4.99
CA SER A 222 -25.72 24.36 5.63
C SER A 222 -25.60 23.76 7.03
N THR A 223 -24.45 23.15 7.32
CA THR A 223 -24.20 22.57 8.65
C THR A 223 -24.17 23.69 9.69
N THR A 224 -24.99 23.58 10.71
CA THR A 224 -25.16 24.59 11.80
C THR A 224 -24.43 24.18 13.07
N SER A 225 -24.13 22.91 13.23
CA SER A 225 -23.30 22.38 14.31
C SER A 225 -22.14 21.56 13.75
N PRO A 226 -21.05 21.43 14.49
CA PRO A 226 -19.97 20.53 14.09
C PRO A 226 -20.50 19.14 13.80
N MET A 227 -20.18 18.65 12.61
CA MET A 227 -20.48 17.27 12.25
C MET A 227 -19.53 16.36 13.03
N SER A 228 -20.12 15.49 13.85
CA SER A 228 -19.35 14.56 14.67
C SER A 228 -19.29 13.19 13.99
N PHE A 229 -18.09 12.65 13.85
CA PHE A 229 -17.85 11.29 13.39
C PHE A 229 -17.09 10.53 14.45
N THR A 230 -17.57 9.36 14.82
CA THR A 230 -16.82 8.45 15.69
C THR A 230 -16.64 7.13 14.96
N ASN A 231 -15.40 6.76 14.71
CA ASN A 231 -15.04 5.50 14.06
C ASN A 231 -14.34 4.60 15.05
N PHE A 232 -14.82 3.36 15.16
CA PHE A 232 -14.14 2.28 15.89
C PHE A 232 -13.71 1.22 14.88
N PHE A 233 -12.48 0.79 14.98
CA PHE A 233 -11.93 -0.23 14.11
C PHE A 233 -11.16 -1.25 14.93
N ARG A 234 -11.53 -2.53 14.80
CA ARG A 234 -10.91 -3.65 15.49
C ARG A 234 -10.53 -4.71 14.47
N ILE A 235 -9.29 -5.16 14.52
CA ILE A 235 -8.77 -6.22 13.66
C ILE A 235 -8.08 -7.26 14.50
N HIS A 236 -8.36 -8.53 14.22
CA HIS A 236 -7.63 -9.69 14.70
C HIS A 236 -7.08 -10.45 13.50
N ASN A 237 -5.76 -10.64 13.44
CA ASN A 237 -5.13 -11.38 12.35
C ASN A 237 -4.27 -12.50 12.89
N THR A 238 -4.35 -13.67 12.27
CA THR A 238 -3.37 -14.75 12.49
C THR A 238 -2.73 -15.15 11.16
N TYR A 239 -1.46 -15.49 11.21
CA TYR A 239 -0.73 -16.02 10.07
C TYR A 239 0.13 -17.20 10.50
N TRP A 240 0.00 -18.31 9.78
CA TRP A 240 0.77 -19.52 9.99
C TRP A 240 1.38 -19.93 8.66
N ALA A 241 2.64 -20.35 8.68
CA ALA A 241 3.27 -20.87 7.48
C ALA A 241 4.29 -21.97 7.81
N ILE A 242 4.44 -22.90 6.88
CA ILE A 242 5.44 -23.96 6.90
C ILE A 242 6.15 -23.92 5.57
N ASP A 243 7.45 -23.63 5.58
CA ASP A 243 8.32 -23.71 4.42
C ASP A 243 9.17 -24.98 4.53
N HIS A 244 9.30 -25.72 3.44
CA HIS A 244 10.14 -26.92 3.39
C HIS A 244 11.04 -26.91 2.16
N GLN A 245 12.35 -26.99 2.39
CA GLN A 245 13.34 -27.19 1.33
C GLN A 245 13.52 -28.68 1.07
N ILE A 246 12.87 -29.23 0.04
CA ILE A 246 12.97 -30.65 -0.33
C ILE A 246 14.43 -30.99 -0.63
N ASN A 247 15.08 -30.18 -1.46
CA ASN A 247 16.50 -30.26 -1.79
C ASN A 247 17.02 -28.88 -2.23
N LYS A 248 18.27 -28.77 -2.69
CA LYS A 248 18.87 -27.50 -3.14
C LYS A 248 18.13 -26.82 -4.30
N ASN A 249 17.35 -27.57 -5.06
CA ASN A 249 16.67 -27.08 -6.25
C ASN A 249 15.15 -26.94 -6.09
N HIS A 250 14.56 -27.53 -5.03
CA HIS A 250 13.11 -27.61 -4.86
C HIS A 250 12.69 -27.19 -3.47
N SER A 251 11.70 -26.33 -3.37
CA SER A 251 11.07 -25.90 -2.12
C SER A 251 9.56 -25.77 -2.26
N VAL A 252 8.86 -25.99 -1.18
CA VAL A 252 7.41 -25.83 -1.04
C VAL A 252 7.12 -24.97 0.18
N SER A 253 6.02 -24.23 0.13
CA SER A 253 5.47 -23.49 1.26
C SER A 253 3.97 -23.67 1.30
N ALA A 254 3.42 -23.82 2.50
CA ALA A 254 2.00 -23.75 2.77
C ALA A 254 1.74 -22.67 3.82
N SER A 255 0.70 -21.88 3.64
CA SER A 255 0.34 -20.80 4.55
C SER A 255 -1.15 -20.72 4.76
N TYR A 256 -1.54 -20.26 5.94
CA TYR A 256 -2.90 -19.94 6.31
C TYR A 256 -2.94 -18.56 6.97
N TYR A 257 -3.84 -17.72 6.51
CA TYR A 257 -4.11 -16.42 7.08
C TYR A 257 -5.60 -16.32 7.43
N TYR A 258 -5.88 -15.78 8.62
CA TYR A 258 -7.22 -15.44 9.06
C TYR A 258 -7.25 -13.98 9.51
N SER A 259 -8.28 -13.24 9.12
CA SER A 259 -8.57 -11.89 9.58
C SER A 259 -10.03 -11.79 10.01
N ALA A 260 -10.25 -11.21 11.19
CA ALA A 260 -11.58 -10.82 11.66
C ALA A 260 -11.55 -9.30 11.91
N ASP A 261 -12.36 -8.57 11.16
CA ASP A 261 -12.40 -7.11 11.19
C ASP A 261 -13.79 -6.65 11.64
N ALA A 262 -13.85 -5.67 12.53
CA ALA A 262 -15.08 -5.01 12.92
C ALA A 262 -14.90 -3.49 12.83
N LYS A 263 -15.82 -2.84 12.15
CA LYS A 263 -15.84 -1.39 11.96
C LYS A 263 -17.20 -0.84 12.31
N ASP A 264 -17.22 0.14 13.22
CA ASP A 264 -18.42 0.87 13.60
C ASP A 264 -18.19 2.36 13.30
N ASP A 265 -19.00 2.95 12.43
CA ASP A 265 -19.01 4.37 12.10
C ASP A 265 -20.30 5.00 12.62
N TYR A 266 -20.16 6.06 13.40
CA TYR A 266 -21.27 6.85 13.91
C TYR A 266 -21.15 8.27 13.37
N THR A 267 -22.23 8.80 12.80
CA THR A 267 -22.28 10.17 12.27
C THR A 267 -23.44 10.92 12.90
N TYR A 268 -23.23 12.18 13.23
CA TYR A 268 -24.27 13.10 13.65
C TYR A 268 -24.01 14.47 13.05
N ALA A 269 -25.05 15.14 12.54
CA ALA A 269 -24.98 16.48 12.02
C ALA A 269 -26.31 17.20 12.18
N GLU A 270 -26.27 18.49 12.47
CA GLU A 270 -27.41 19.40 12.33
C GLU A 270 -27.15 20.37 11.18
N ALA A 271 -28.16 20.61 10.37
CA ALA A 271 -28.10 21.51 9.24
C ALA A 271 -29.37 22.36 9.12
N GLU A 272 -29.22 23.59 8.68
CA GLU A 272 -30.32 24.38 8.19
C GLU A 272 -30.57 24.00 6.73
N ARG A 273 -31.80 23.57 6.40
CA ARG A 273 -32.25 23.32 5.05
C ARG A 273 -33.12 24.47 4.57
N LEU A 274 -32.74 25.04 3.44
CA LEU A 274 -33.47 26.09 2.72
C LEU A 274 -34.03 25.51 1.41
N TRP A 275 -35.35 25.53 1.25
CA TRP A 275 -36.00 25.24 -0.02
C TRP A 275 -35.96 26.48 -0.91
N LEU A 276 -35.22 26.44 -2.02
CA LEU A 276 -34.91 27.62 -2.85
C LEU A 276 -36.14 28.20 -3.56
N ASP A 277 -37.17 27.37 -3.84
CA ASP A 277 -38.39 27.82 -4.51
C ASP A 277 -39.37 28.50 -3.54
N SER A 278 -39.50 28.00 -2.32
CA SER A 278 -40.49 28.49 -1.34
C SER A 278 -39.87 29.45 -0.32
N GLY A 279 -38.54 29.49 -0.20
CA GLY A 279 -37.84 30.20 0.88
C GLY A 279 -38.04 29.57 2.26
N LYS A 280 -38.69 28.40 2.36
CA LYS A 280 -38.92 27.70 3.62
C LYS A 280 -37.60 27.24 4.20
N LYS A 281 -37.42 27.49 5.50
CA LYS A 281 -36.26 27.02 6.28
C LYS A 281 -36.72 25.99 7.30
N GLU A 282 -35.92 24.98 7.51
CA GLU A 282 -36.13 23.95 8.53
C GLU A 282 -34.79 23.45 9.07
N THR A 283 -34.74 23.10 10.36
CA THR A 283 -33.56 22.49 10.97
C THR A 283 -33.66 20.96 10.86
N ILE A 284 -32.64 20.37 10.30
CA ILE A 284 -32.55 18.93 10.09
C ILE A 284 -31.43 18.35 10.93
N GLY A 285 -31.83 17.43 11.84
CA GLY A 285 -30.90 16.55 12.53
C GLY A 285 -30.72 15.23 11.73
N LYS A 286 -29.51 14.86 11.46
CA LYS A 286 -29.14 13.65 10.75
C LYS A 286 -28.28 12.78 11.64
N SER A 287 -28.59 11.49 11.73
CA SER A 287 -27.74 10.51 12.40
C SER A 287 -27.58 9.27 11.54
N GLY A 288 -26.38 8.73 11.52
CA GLY A 288 -26.04 7.53 10.78
C GLY A 288 -25.23 6.56 11.63
N VAL A 289 -25.50 5.28 11.45
CA VAL A 289 -24.70 4.18 12.01
C VAL A 289 -24.38 3.21 10.90
N SER A 290 -23.11 2.95 10.69
CA SER A 290 -22.64 1.90 9.77
C SER A 290 -21.81 0.90 10.54
N ARG A 291 -22.17 -0.38 10.48
CA ARG A 291 -21.43 -1.48 11.11
C ARG A 291 -21.04 -2.49 10.06
N ILE A 292 -19.77 -2.80 10.00
CA ILE A 292 -19.22 -3.82 9.10
C ILE A 292 -18.47 -4.82 9.95
N ASN A 293 -18.81 -6.09 9.83
CA ASN A 293 -18.05 -7.19 10.42
C ASN A 293 -17.67 -8.13 9.31
N SER A 294 -16.39 -8.48 9.22
CA SER A 294 -15.89 -9.41 8.21
C SER A 294 -14.99 -10.47 8.81
N ASP A 295 -14.99 -11.63 8.20
CA ASP A 295 -14.05 -12.70 8.44
C ASP A 295 -13.52 -13.23 7.11
N ARG A 296 -12.19 -13.36 7.04
CA ARG A 296 -11.49 -13.80 5.84
C ARG A 296 -10.54 -14.94 6.15
N HIS A 297 -10.64 -16.00 5.38
CA HIS A 297 -9.74 -17.14 5.38
C HIS A 297 -8.94 -17.17 4.08
N THR A 298 -7.63 -17.35 4.17
CA THR A 298 -6.76 -17.47 2.99
C THR A 298 -5.87 -18.69 3.15
N LEU A 299 -5.91 -19.60 2.18
CA LEU A 299 -4.99 -20.72 2.03
C LEU A 299 -4.04 -20.43 0.87
N GLY A 300 -2.73 -20.55 1.12
CA GLY A 300 -1.70 -20.36 0.12
C GLY A 300 -0.81 -21.60 -0.02
N LEU A 301 -0.54 -22.01 -1.26
CA LEU A 301 0.45 -23.04 -1.60
C LEU A 301 1.44 -22.47 -2.61
N TYR A 302 2.71 -22.69 -2.36
CA TYR A 302 3.79 -22.23 -3.21
C TYR A 302 4.79 -23.35 -3.50
N TYR A 303 5.21 -23.43 -4.76
CA TYR A 303 6.29 -24.33 -5.18
C TYR A 303 7.32 -23.58 -6.01
N ARG A 304 8.59 -23.84 -5.74
CA ARG A 304 9.71 -23.40 -6.56
C ARG A 304 10.57 -24.59 -6.92
N GLY A 305 10.91 -24.71 -8.21
CA GLY A 305 11.75 -25.76 -8.74
C GLY A 305 12.81 -25.27 -9.72
N ARG A 306 13.92 -26.02 -9.81
CA ARG A 306 14.94 -25.85 -10.83
C ARG A 306 15.29 -27.19 -11.43
N SER A 307 15.26 -27.28 -12.77
CA SER A 307 15.71 -28.44 -13.52
C SER A 307 16.68 -27.99 -14.62
N GLY A 308 17.91 -28.43 -14.52
CA GLY A 308 18.98 -27.94 -15.39
C GLY A 308 19.13 -26.43 -15.34
N VAL A 309 18.87 -25.76 -16.46
CA VAL A 309 18.98 -24.30 -16.63
C VAL A 309 17.65 -23.56 -16.47
N TRP A 310 16.54 -24.29 -16.32
CA TRP A 310 15.22 -23.73 -16.19
C TRP A 310 14.79 -23.63 -14.73
N ASN A 311 14.17 -22.49 -14.36
CA ASN A 311 13.52 -22.34 -13.07
C ASN A 311 12.02 -22.22 -13.29
N TYR A 312 11.24 -22.74 -12.35
CA TYR A 312 9.78 -22.65 -12.35
C TYR A 312 9.26 -22.29 -10.97
N THR A 313 8.14 -21.57 -11.00
CA THR A 313 7.39 -21.28 -9.82
C THR A 313 5.91 -21.50 -10.08
N TYR A 314 5.21 -21.92 -9.05
CA TYR A 314 3.77 -22.08 -9.06
C TYR A 314 3.21 -21.58 -7.75
N ASP A 315 2.18 -20.75 -7.84
CA ASP A 315 1.43 -20.19 -6.72
C ASP A 315 -0.04 -20.55 -6.87
N PHE A 316 -0.65 -20.94 -5.77
CA PHE A 316 -2.08 -21.13 -5.63
C PHE A 316 -2.55 -20.44 -4.37
N ASN A 317 -3.66 -19.68 -4.47
CA ASN A 317 -4.33 -19.10 -3.31
C ASN A 317 -5.83 -19.26 -3.45
N TYR A 318 -6.46 -19.61 -2.35
CA TYR A 318 -7.89 -19.61 -2.15
C TYR A 318 -8.25 -18.69 -1.00
N ILE A 319 -9.19 -17.80 -1.24
CA ILE A 319 -9.69 -16.82 -0.27
C ILE A 319 -11.20 -17.01 -0.18
N ASN A 320 -11.67 -17.16 1.05
CA ASN A 320 -13.06 -17.11 1.41
C ASN A 320 -13.28 -15.91 2.31
N ASP A 321 -14.13 -14.98 1.91
CA ASP A 321 -14.35 -13.69 2.56
C ASP A 321 -15.84 -13.48 2.78
N GLY A 322 -16.26 -13.42 4.04
CA GLY A 322 -17.63 -13.16 4.44
C GLY A 322 -17.73 -11.85 5.21
N TRP A 323 -18.73 -11.00 4.89
CA TRP A 323 -18.97 -9.81 5.69
C TRP A 323 -20.42 -9.40 5.75
N THR A 324 -20.79 -8.79 6.87
CA THR A 324 -22.09 -8.14 7.06
C THR A 324 -21.91 -6.62 7.06
N SER A 325 -22.87 -5.90 6.50
CA SER A 325 -22.90 -4.45 6.49
C SER A 325 -24.27 -3.95 6.86
N ASP A 326 -24.38 -3.35 8.05
CA ASP A 326 -25.61 -2.75 8.57
C ASP A 326 -25.48 -1.23 8.46
N LYS A 327 -26.40 -0.60 7.75
CA LYS A 327 -26.43 0.85 7.54
C LYS A 327 -27.78 1.40 7.96
N ASN A 328 -27.78 2.16 9.04
CA ASN A 328 -28.97 2.81 9.56
C ASN A 328 -28.82 4.32 9.43
N TYR A 329 -29.81 4.98 8.91
CA TYR A 329 -29.86 6.42 8.75
C TYR A 329 -31.19 6.97 9.25
N ARG A 330 -31.18 8.08 9.97
CA ARG A 330 -32.33 8.73 10.57
C ARG A 330 -32.28 10.24 10.34
N GLN A 331 -33.41 10.82 10.03
CA GLN A 331 -33.63 12.27 10.06
C GLN A 331 -34.76 12.61 11.05
N ASN A 332 -34.64 13.74 11.73
CA ASN A 332 -35.69 14.23 12.64
C ASN A 332 -36.97 14.63 11.89
N THR A 333 -36.95 14.71 10.55
CA THR A 333 -38.11 14.94 9.69
C THR A 333 -38.95 13.67 9.47
N GLY A 334 -38.62 12.56 10.13
CA GLY A 334 -39.33 11.28 10.07
C GLY A 334 -38.77 10.28 9.05
N TYR A 335 -37.80 10.64 8.23
CA TYR A 335 -37.17 9.70 7.30
C TYR A 335 -36.23 8.74 8.04
N ALA A 336 -36.36 7.46 7.72
CA ALA A 336 -35.51 6.38 8.21
C ALA A 336 -35.17 5.42 7.07
N SER A 337 -33.90 5.01 7.00
CA SER A 337 -33.42 3.99 6.07
C SER A 337 -32.61 2.95 6.82
N ASP A 338 -32.96 1.69 6.66
CA ASP A 338 -32.26 0.56 7.24
C ASP A 338 -31.89 -0.44 6.15
N ASN A 339 -30.61 -0.64 5.96
CA ASN A 339 -30.08 -1.55 4.96
C ASN A 339 -29.17 -2.57 5.65
N TYR A 340 -29.47 -3.84 5.50
CA TYR A 340 -28.78 -4.94 6.14
C TYR A 340 -28.30 -5.92 5.08
N PHE A 341 -26.99 -5.96 4.83
CA PHE A 341 -26.40 -6.81 3.82
C PHE A 341 -25.59 -7.94 4.42
N ARG A 342 -25.66 -9.09 3.80
CA ARG A 342 -24.71 -10.18 3.96
C ARG A 342 -24.04 -10.40 2.63
N ASN A 343 -22.72 -10.43 2.63
CA ASN A 343 -21.89 -10.57 1.44
C ASN A 343 -20.99 -11.78 1.63
N HIS A 344 -20.75 -12.47 0.53
CA HIS A 344 -19.84 -13.59 0.48
C HIS A 344 -19.01 -13.53 -0.81
N MET A 345 -17.73 -13.86 -0.71
CA MET A 345 -16.83 -13.90 -1.87
C MET A 345 -15.88 -15.08 -1.78
N ASP A 346 -15.92 -15.92 -2.79
CA ASP A 346 -14.91 -16.92 -3.07
C ASP A 346 -13.95 -16.41 -4.14
N TYR A 347 -12.66 -16.55 -3.87
CA TYR A 347 -11.63 -16.05 -4.76
C TYR A 347 -10.47 -17.05 -4.89
N VAL A 348 -10.24 -17.53 -6.09
CA VAL A 348 -9.11 -18.40 -6.44
C VAL A 348 -8.19 -17.66 -7.41
N TRP A 349 -6.90 -17.70 -7.16
CA TRP A 349 -5.93 -17.31 -8.15
C TRP A 349 -4.73 -18.25 -8.17
N THR A 350 -4.20 -18.47 -9.38
CA THR A 350 -2.98 -19.22 -9.60
C THR A 350 -2.03 -18.44 -10.49
N LYS A 351 -0.75 -18.61 -10.28
CA LYS A 351 0.30 -18.04 -11.12
C LYS A 351 1.38 -19.07 -11.36
N SER A 352 1.79 -19.21 -12.60
CA SER A 352 2.91 -20.03 -12.99
C SER A 352 3.92 -19.22 -13.77
N GLU A 353 5.19 -19.54 -13.59
CA GLU A 353 6.28 -18.89 -14.30
C GLU A 353 7.35 -19.90 -14.65
N VAL A 354 7.93 -19.77 -15.82
CA VAL A 354 9.14 -20.44 -16.26
C VAL A 354 10.14 -19.41 -16.73
N ASN A 355 11.40 -19.53 -16.31
CA ASN A 355 12.43 -18.60 -16.72
C ASN A 355 13.78 -19.25 -16.97
N ARG A 356 14.61 -18.60 -17.82
CA ARG A 356 15.95 -19.06 -18.17
C ARG A 356 16.84 -17.90 -18.60
N ARG A 357 18.16 -18.06 -18.42
CA ARG A 357 19.21 -17.19 -18.93
C ARG A 357 19.96 -17.85 -20.07
N PHE A 358 20.35 -17.01 -21.05
CA PHE A 358 21.08 -17.40 -22.26
C PHE A 358 22.29 -16.50 -22.44
N PHE A 359 23.22 -16.93 -23.32
CA PHE A 359 24.36 -16.13 -23.77
C PHE A 359 25.18 -15.51 -22.63
N ASN A 360 25.67 -16.34 -21.71
CA ASN A 360 26.45 -15.89 -20.54
C ASN A 360 25.71 -14.81 -19.72
N ASN A 361 24.41 -15.02 -19.46
CA ASN A 361 23.54 -14.11 -18.71
C ASN A 361 23.27 -12.76 -19.38
N ARG A 362 23.56 -12.58 -20.67
CA ARG A 362 23.20 -11.35 -21.40
C ARG A 362 21.74 -11.26 -21.77
N PHE A 363 21.08 -12.40 -21.95
CA PHE A 363 19.66 -12.46 -22.28
C PHE A 363 18.92 -13.26 -21.22
N TYR A 364 17.85 -12.70 -20.70
CA TYR A 364 16.94 -13.35 -19.76
C TYR A 364 15.56 -13.41 -20.39
N PHE A 365 14.96 -14.58 -20.30
CA PHE A 365 13.59 -14.87 -20.73
C PHE A 365 12.78 -15.35 -19.56
N SER A 366 11.56 -14.83 -19.41
CA SER A 366 10.55 -15.35 -18.52
C SER A 366 9.19 -15.35 -19.21
N ALA A 367 8.38 -16.36 -18.98
CA ALA A 367 7.00 -16.43 -19.44
C ALA A 367 6.14 -17.07 -18.35
N GLY A 368 4.88 -16.69 -18.32
CA GLY A 368 3.97 -17.22 -17.31
C GLY A 368 2.52 -17.15 -17.70
N TYR A 369 1.71 -17.80 -16.86
CA TYR A 369 0.27 -17.82 -16.95
C TYR A 369 -0.33 -17.51 -15.59
N ASN A 370 -1.31 -16.60 -15.58
CA ASN A 370 -2.07 -16.23 -14.40
C ASN A 370 -3.55 -16.55 -14.65
N PHE A 371 -4.17 -17.18 -13.68
CA PHE A 371 -5.61 -17.42 -13.64
C PHE A 371 -6.20 -16.78 -12.40
N THR A 372 -7.37 -16.17 -12.54
CA THR A 372 -8.15 -15.58 -11.45
C THR A 372 -9.61 -15.91 -11.66
N TRP A 373 -10.25 -16.37 -10.59
CA TRP A 373 -11.70 -16.55 -10.50
C TRP A 373 -12.19 -15.93 -9.21
N LYS A 374 -13.24 -15.12 -9.31
CA LYS A 374 -13.96 -14.55 -8.16
C LYS A 374 -15.45 -14.80 -8.36
N ASP A 375 -16.10 -15.11 -7.28
CA ASP A 375 -17.54 -15.23 -7.18
C ASP A 375 -18.01 -14.42 -5.98
N TYR A 376 -19.05 -13.61 -6.18
CA TYR A 376 -19.56 -12.68 -5.18
C TYR A 376 -21.07 -12.73 -5.14
N GLU A 377 -21.59 -12.88 -3.93
CA GLU A 377 -23.00 -12.88 -3.62
C GLU A 377 -23.31 -11.81 -2.59
N GLN A 378 -24.41 -11.09 -2.79
CA GLN A 378 -24.98 -10.14 -1.85
C GLN A 378 -26.42 -10.49 -1.59
N GLU A 379 -26.77 -10.67 -0.32
CA GLU A 379 -28.12 -10.94 0.17
C GLU A 379 -28.60 -9.83 1.09
N ASP A 380 -29.93 -9.61 1.09
CA ASP A 380 -30.56 -8.95 2.23
C ASP A 380 -30.49 -9.86 3.45
N ARG A 381 -29.88 -9.39 4.53
CA ARG A 381 -29.60 -10.20 5.71
C ARG A 381 -30.85 -10.62 6.47
N LEU A 382 -31.94 -9.84 6.40
CA LEU A 382 -33.21 -10.11 7.13
C LEU A 382 -34.12 -11.05 6.34
N THR A 383 -34.30 -10.78 5.06
CA THR A 383 -35.20 -11.53 4.18
C THR A 383 -34.55 -12.73 3.51
N ARG A 384 -33.22 -12.79 3.47
CA ARG A 384 -32.42 -13.78 2.73
C ARG A 384 -32.63 -13.75 1.23
N ASN A 385 -33.17 -12.66 0.71
CA ASN A 385 -33.30 -12.47 -0.73
C ASN A 385 -31.94 -12.16 -1.33
N LEU A 386 -31.60 -12.87 -2.43
CA LEU A 386 -30.42 -12.57 -3.23
C LEU A 386 -30.62 -11.22 -3.94
N LEU A 387 -29.72 -10.28 -3.71
CA LEU A 387 -29.74 -8.94 -4.27
C LEU A 387 -28.82 -8.81 -5.47
N SER A 388 -27.68 -9.51 -5.46
CA SER A 388 -26.70 -9.47 -6.54
C SER A 388 -25.84 -10.73 -6.50
N GLU A 389 -25.54 -11.25 -7.69
CA GLU A 389 -24.61 -12.35 -7.93
C GLU A 389 -23.69 -11.94 -9.09
N ASN A 390 -22.39 -11.90 -8.84
CA ASN A 390 -21.42 -11.40 -9.81
C ASN A 390 -20.21 -12.35 -9.85
N ALA A 391 -19.80 -12.73 -11.06
CA ALA A 391 -18.63 -13.58 -11.27
C ALA A 391 -17.61 -12.90 -12.16
N TYR A 392 -16.34 -13.18 -11.91
CA TYR A 392 -15.22 -12.64 -12.65
C TYR A 392 -14.19 -13.71 -12.96
N HIS A 393 -13.84 -13.85 -14.24
CA HIS A 393 -12.81 -14.77 -14.71
C HIS A 393 -11.74 -14.02 -15.49
N ARG A 394 -10.48 -14.34 -15.21
CA ARG A 394 -9.34 -13.75 -15.88
C ARG A 394 -8.31 -14.79 -16.22
N ASN A 395 -7.85 -14.79 -17.46
CA ASN A 395 -6.75 -15.59 -17.94
C ASN A 395 -5.70 -14.67 -18.58
N GLU A 396 -4.47 -14.71 -18.12
CA GLU A 396 -3.40 -13.86 -18.62
C GLU A 396 -2.19 -14.73 -18.99
N ILE A 397 -1.71 -14.55 -20.21
CA ILE A 397 -0.40 -15.03 -20.65
C ILE A 397 0.53 -13.84 -20.76
N TRP A 398 1.71 -13.94 -20.19
CA TRP A 398 2.69 -12.88 -20.20
C TRP A 398 4.08 -13.36 -20.53
N THR A 399 4.92 -12.48 -21.05
CA THR A 399 6.35 -12.70 -21.29
C THR A 399 7.17 -11.50 -20.86
N TRP A 400 8.37 -11.74 -20.40
CA TRP A 400 9.37 -10.75 -20.07
C TRP A 400 10.73 -11.11 -20.65
N LEU A 401 11.34 -10.14 -21.33
CA LEU A 401 12.64 -10.22 -21.99
C LEU A 401 13.54 -9.16 -21.38
N SER A 402 14.78 -9.51 -21.05
CA SER A 402 15.81 -8.57 -20.63
C SER A 402 17.07 -8.83 -21.43
N TYR A 403 17.63 -7.79 -22.02
CA TYR A 403 18.84 -7.87 -22.83
C TYR A 403 19.88 -6.85 -22.36
N ARG A 404 21.07 -7.36 -22.00
CA ARG A 404 22.22 -6.54 -21.68
C ARG A 404 23.00 -6.22 -22.96
N ILE A 405 22.90 -4.98 -23.42
CA ILE A 405 23.59 -4.49 -24.62
C ILE A 405 25.10 -4.44 -24.34
N LYS A 406 25.47 -3.82 -23.21
CA LYS A 406 26.84 -3.75 -22.68
C LYS A 406 26.81 -3.52 -21.20
N ASP A 407 27.95 -3.59 -20.53
CA ASP A 407 28.00 -3.31 -19.09
C ASP A 407 27.48 -1.90 -18.76
N GLY A 408 26.46 -1.85 -17.94
CA GLY A 408 25.77 -0.62 -17.57
C GLY A 408 24.75 -0.11 -18.59
N THR A 409 24.37 -0.93 -19.60
CA THR A 409 23.28 -0.59 -20.54
C THR A 409 22.40 -1.82 -20.76
N ASP A 410 21.18 -1.77 -20.25
CA ASP A 410 20.22 -2.87 -20.31
C ASP A 410 18.89 -2.37 -20.89
N LEU A 411 18.19 -3.26 -21.61
CA LEU A 411 16.86 -3.05 -22.17
C LEU A 411 15.95 -4.18 -21.69
N ASN A 412 14.80 -3.83 -21.15
CA ASN A 412 13.76 -4.80 -20.75
C ASN A 412 12.48 -4.50 -21.52
N PHE A 413 11.78 -5.55 -21.86
CA PHE A 413 10.48 -5.50 -22.51
C PHE A 413 9.57 -6.57 -21.91
N SER A 414 8.30 -6.24 -21.72
CA SER A 414 7.28 -7.19 -21.29
C SER A 414 6.01 -6.97 -22.11
N ALA A 415 5.33 -8.07 -22.41
CA ALA A 415 4.03 -8.07 -23.06
C ALA A 415 3.13 -9.08 -22.39
N SER A 416 1.83 -8.77 -22.29
CA SER A 416 0.82 -9.75 -21.90
C SER A 416 -0.47 -9.58 -22.69
N ALA A 417 -1.16 -10.71 -22.84
CA ALA A 417 -2.52 -10.77 -23.36
C ALA A 417 -3.42 -11.37 -22.28
N GLU A 418 -4.52 -10.69 -22.03
CA GLU A 418 -5.41 -10.98 -20.92
C GLU A 418 -6.83 -11.07 -21.41
N HIS A 419 -7.48 -12.21 -21.19
CA HIS A 419 -8.89 -12.43 -21.43
C HIS A 419 -9.65 -12.29 -20.12
N VAL A 420 -10.58 -11.36 -20.06
CA VAL A 420 -11.43 -11.06 -18.90
C VAL A 420 -12.87 -11.31 -19.26
N LYS A 421 -13.56 -12.03 -18.39
CA LYS A 421 -15.01 -12.24 -18.46
C LYS A 421 -15.60 -11.78 -17.13
N THR A 422 -16.52 -10.83 -17.18
CA THR A 422 -17.34 -10.39 -16.05
C THR A 422 -18.80 -10.77 -16.35
N HIS A 423 -19.46 -11.35 -15.37
CA HIS A 423 -20.86 -11.78 -15.45
C HIS A 423 -21.62 -11.23 -14.25
N THR A 424 -22.75 -10.60 -14.51
CA THR A 424 -23.77 -10.24 -13.52
C THR A 424 -25.11 -10.85 -13.95
N ALA A 425 -26.16 -10.72 -13.16
CA ALA A 425 -27.47 -11.28 -13.48
C ALA A 425 -28.00 -10.85 -14.86
N SER A 426 -27.75 -9.60 -15.30
CA SER A 426 -28.27 -9.05 -16.57
C SER A 426 -27.19 -8.69 -17.59
N TYR A 427 -25.92 -8.73 -17.23
CA TYR A 427 -24.84 -8.23 -18.09
C TYR A 427 -23.66 -9.20 -18.15
N GLU A 428 -23.17 -9.48 -19.33
CA GLU A 428 -21.96 -10.25 -19.57
C GLU A 428 -21.00 -9.42 -20.43
N ASP A 429 -19.77 -9.22 -19.95
CA ASP A 429 -18.70 -8.54 -20.66
C ASP A 429 -17.51 -9.48 -20.90
N LYS A 430 -17.02 -9.50 -22.14
CA LYS A 430 -15.83 -10.30 -22.52
C LYS A 430 -14.83 -9.38 -23.20
N ASN A 431 -13.71 -9.17 -22.59
CA ASN A 431 -12.68 -8.26 -23.07
C ASN A 431 -11.32 -8.95 -23.25
N MET A 432 -10.62 -8.59 -24.33
CA MET A 432 -9.19 -8.87 -24.50
C MET A 432 -8.40 -7.60 -24.23
N VAL A 433 -7.46 -7.66 -23.30
CA VAL A 433 -6.59 -6.55 -22.96
C VAL A 433 -5.14 -6.91 -23.25
N TYR A 434 -4.45 -6.03 -23.97
CA TYR A 434 -3.03 -6.18 -24.26
C TYR A 434 -2.25 -5.14 -23.45
N LYS A 435 -1.21 -5.57 -22.75
CA LYS A 435 -0.37 -4.71 -21.91
C LYS A 435 1.07 -4.80 -22.37
N PHE A 436 1.76 -3.68 -22.34
CA PHE A 436 3.16 -3.58 -22.71
C PHE A 436 3.92 -2.79 -21.66
N SER A 437 5.14 -3.20 -21.35
CA SER A 437 6.05 -2.37 -20.59
C SER A 437 7.45 -2.41 -21.21
N GLY A 438 8.17 -1.29 -21.08
CA GLY A 438 9.54 -1.17 -21.53
C GLY A 438 10.37 -0.44 -20.49
N MET A 439 11.62 -0.84 -20.34
CA MET A 439 12.56 -0.20 -19.44
C MET A 439 13.92 -0.11 -20.13
N PHE A 440 14.49 1.07 -20.12
CA PHE A 440 15.87 1.34 -20.56
C PHE A 440 16.67 1.83 -19.37
N TYR A 441 17.81 1.19 -19.12
CA TYR A 441 18.78 1.59 -18.11
C TYR A 441 20.11 1.95 -18.78
N HIS A 442 20.69 3.07 -18.36
CA HIS A 442 22.02 3.47 -18.78
C HIS A 442 22.82 4.06 -17.61
N ARG A 443 24.03 3.59 -17.44
CA ARG A 443 24.98 4.07 -16.46
C ARG A 443 26.20 4.67 -17.18
N TRP A 444 26.34 5.99 -17.07
CA TRP A 444 27.52 6.69 -17.64
C TRP A 444 28.81 6.38 -16.86
N ASN A 445 28.69 6.30 -15.53
CA ASN A 445 29.76 5.97 -14.61
C ASN A 445 29.20 5.44 -13.29
N LYS A 446 30.07 5.16 -12.29
CA LYS A 446 29.63 4.66 -10.98
C LYS A 446 28.79 5.66 -10.16
N LYS A 447 28.69 6.91 -10.60
CA LYS A 447 28.05 8.01 -9.85
C LYS A 447 26.80 8.54 -10.53
N ILE A 448 26.60 8.27 -11.82
CA ILE A 448 25.47 8.80 -12.59
C ILE A 448 24.87 7.69 -13.42
N TRP A 449 23.59 7.46 -13.22
CA TRP A 449 22.80 6.51 -14.00
C TRP A 449 21.38 7.02 -14.21
N MET A 450 20.71 6.49 -15.22
CA MET A 450 19.30 6.76 -15.48
C MET A 450 18.50 5.49 -15.76
N ARG A 451 17.20 5.57 -15.51
CA ARG A 451 16.18 4.61 -15.96
C ARG A 451 15.05 5.38 -16.63
N LEU A 452 14.63 4.89 -17.78
CA LEU A 452 13.43 5.33 -18.48
C LEU A 452 12.46 4.14 -18.49
N ASN A 453 11.30 4.30 -17.91
CA ASN A 453 10.31 3.24 -17.81
C ASN A 453 9.01 3.70 -18.46
N TYR A 454 8.37 2.80 -19.16
CA TYR A 454 6.98 2.90 -19.55
C TYR A 454 6.26 1.61 -19.16
N TRP A 455 5.06 1.72 -18.62
CA TRP A 455 4.22 0.55 -18.39
C TRP A 455 2.75 0.89 -18.63
N CYS A 456 2.03 -0.12 -19.10
CA CYS A 456 0.60 -0.15 -19.21
C CYS A 456 0.08 -1.24 -18.27
N ASN A 457 -0.86 -0.89 -17.42
CA ASN A 457 -1.47 -1.81 -16.47
C ASN A 457 -2.99 -1.69 -16.49
N THR A 458 -3.68 -2.69 -15.93
CA THR A 458 -5.13 -2.72 -15.85
C THR A 458 -5.58 -2.84 -14.40
N SER A 459 -6.72 -2.21 -14.11
CA SER A 459 -7.44 -2.40 -12.86
C SER A 459 -8.88 -2.78 -13.18
N TYR A 460 -9.41 -3.78 -12.48
CA TYR A 460 -10.75 -4.29 -12.70
C TYR A 460 -11.71 -3.66 -11.72
N PRO A 461 -12.98 -3.45 -12.11
CA PRO A 461 -14.00 -3.03 -11.17
C PRO A 461 -14.11 -4.03 -10.02
N GLN A 462 -14.39 -3.53 -8.84
CA GLN A 462 -14.80 -4.38 -7.73
C GLN A 462 -16.19 -4.93 -8.02
N LEU A 463 -16.50 -6.14 -7.55
CA LEU A 463 -17.76 -6.78 -7.89
C LEU A 463 -18.97 -6.04 -7.33
N ASP A 464 -18.83 -5.34 -6.20
CA ASP A 464 -19.84 -4.43 -5.66
C ASP A 464 -20.05 -3.15 -6.51
N GLN A 465 -19.05 -2.74 -7.29
CA GLN A 465 -19.18 -1.60 -8.22
C GLN A 465 -19.95 -1.93 -9.49
N VAL A 466 -19.98 -3.20 -9.89
CA VAL A 466 -20.75 -3.67 -11.06
C VAL A 466 -22.08 -4.30 -10.67
N THR A 467 -22.48 -4.23 -9.42
CA THR A 467 -23.80 -4.72 -8.96
C THR A 467 -24.93 -3.94 -9.64
N GLU A 468 -26.03 -4.62 -9.92
CA GLU A 468 -27.26 -4.01 -10.42
C GLU A 468 -28.12 -3.44 -9.27
N TYR A 469 -27.80 -3.82 -8.05
CA TYR A 469 -28.53 -3.38 -6.87
C TYR A 469 -28.12 -1.97 -6.46
N GLY A 470 -29.15 -1.17 -6.12
CA GLY A 470 -28.97 0.15 -5.55
C GLY A 470 -30.05 0.45 -4.51
N TYR A 471 -29.77 1.39 -3.63
CA TYR A 471 -30.64 1.75 -2.52
C TYR A 471 -30.57 3.25 -2.22
N PHE A 472 -31.62 3.76 -1.57
CA PHE A 472 -31.61 5.14 -1.07
C PHE A 472 -30.79 5.24 0.22
N THR A 473 -29.76 6.09 0.19
CA THR A 473 -28.93 6.41 1.35
C THR A 473 -29.56 7.48 2.25
N ASP A 474 -30.38 8.34 1.65
CA ASP A 474 -31.28 9.29 2.32
C ASP A 474 -32.55 9.48 1.49
N SER A 475 -33.44 10.40 1.91
CA SER A 475 -34.74 10.61 1.26
C SER A 475 -34.70 11.05 -0.21
N LEU A 476 -33.54 11.57 -0.67
CA LEU A 476 -33.36 12.16 -2.01
C LEU A 476 -32.08 11.69 -2.71
N THR A 477 -31.36 10.74 -2.11
CA THR A 477 -30.07 10.27 -2.64
C THR A 477 -30.06 8.76 -2.78
N TRP A 478 -29.85 8.29 -4.01
CA TRP A 478 -29.72 6.89 -4.38
C TRP A 478 -28.24 6.53 -4.66
N SER A 479 -27.83 5.38 -4.24
CA SER A 479 -26.50 4.82 -4.50
C SER A 479 -26.61 3.43 -5.10
N GLY A 480 -25.89 3.15 -6.17
CA GLY A 480 -25.87 1.83 -6.81
C GLY A 480 -24.62 1.62 -7.64
N GLY A 481 -24.44 0.38 -8.12
CA GLY A 481 -23.35 0.03 -9.02
C GLY A 481 -23.65 0.40 -10.48
N ASN A 482 -22.72 0.00 -11.36
CA ASN A 482 -22.83 0.17 -12.81
C ASN A 482 -22.31 -1.09 -13.51
N PRO A 483 -23.20 -1.99 -13.98
CA PRO A 483 -22.79 -3.21 -14.69
C PRO A 483 -21.98 -2.95 -15.96
N ALA A 484 -22.14 -1.78 -16.59
CA ALA A 484 -21.43 -1.37 -17.80
C ALA A 484 -20.03 -0.76 -17.53
N LEU A 485 -19.56 -0.80 -16.29
CA LEU A 485 -18.25 -0.27 -15.89
C LEU A 485 -17.13 -1.09 -16.54
N ARG A 486 -16.32 -0.43 -17.38
CA ARG A 486 -15.25 -1.07 -18.14
C ARG A 486 -13.96 -1.14 -17.33
N THR A 487 -13.14 -2.16 -17.58
CA THR A 487 -11.78 -2.28 -17.05
C THR A 487 -11.00 -1.00 -17.25
N GLN A 488 -10.40 -0.49 -16.17
CA GLN A 488 -9.51 0.67 -16.23
C GLN A 488 -8.18 0.29 -16.87
N VAL A 489 -7.72 1.11 -17.81
CA VAL A 489 -6.36 1.03 -18.38
C VAL A 489 -5.55 2.22 -17.87
N TYR A 490 -4.35 1.94 -17.42
CA TYR A 490 -3.46 2.93 -16.83
C TYR A 490 -2.10 2.89 -17.53
N HIS A 491 -1.70 4.02 -18.09
CA HIS A 491 -0.42 4.23 -18.74
C HIS A 491 0.47 5.11 -17.86
N SER A 492 1.71 4.73 -17.69
CA SER A 492 2.67 5.51 -16.93
C SER A 492 4.03 5.54 -17.61
N GLY A 493 4.57 6.72 -17.80
CA GLY A 493 5.95 6.96 -18.24
C GLY A 493 6.74 7.62 -17.12
N ARG A 494 7.96 7.15 -16.85
CA ARG A 494 8.81 7.70 -15.78
C ARG A 494 10.27 7.78 -16.24
N LEU A 495 10.86 8.94 -16.06
CA LEU A 495 12.31 9.15 -16.13
C LEU A 495 12.87 9.27 -14.71
N TRP A 496 13.97 8.59 -14.47
CA TRP A 496 14.64 8.52 -13.18
C TRP A 496 16.14 8.73 -13.40
N VAL A 497 16.72 9.75 -12.76
CA VAL A 497 18.16 10.05 -12.84
C VAL A 497 18.73 10.14 -11.44
N ASP A 498 19.78 9.40 -11.19
CA ASP A 498 20.51 9.43 -9.92
C ASP A 498 21.89 10.07 -10.09
N PHE A 499 22.22 10.91 -9.12
CA PHE A 499 23.49 11.62 -9.04
C PHE A 499 24.20 11.27 -7.74
N PHE A 500 25.31 10.55 -7.82
CA PHE A 500 26.22 10.25 -6.71
C PHE A 500 25.61 9.42 -5.57
N ASN A 501 24.46 8.76 -5.78
CA ASN A 501 23.65 8.19 -4.73
C ASN A 501 23.27 9.21 -3.63
N LEU A 502 23.30 10.48 -3.94
CA LEU A 502 23.01 11.60 -3.06
C LEU A 502 21.71 12.30 -3.44
N PHE A 503 21.52 12.56 -4.73
CA PHE A 503 20.32 13.18 -5.27
C PHE A 503 19.71 12.26 -6.32
N ASN A 504 18.39 12.11 -6.23
CA ASN A 504 17.62 11.39 -7.21
C ASN A 504 16.49 12.28 -7.72
N ILE A 505 16.42 12.46 -9.03
CA ILE A 505 15.37 13.25 -9.70
C ILE A 505 14.52 12.29 -10.49
N GLN A 506 13.23 12.35 -10.26
CA GLN A 506 12.23 11.58 -10.97
C GLN A 506 11.17 12.50 -11.56
N THR A 507 10.73 12.21 -12.76
CA THR A 507 9.56 12.84 -13.35
C THR A 507 8.74 11.81 -14.10
N GLY A 508 7.44 11.98 -14.13
CA GLY A 508 6.56 11.03 -14.77
C GLY A 508 5.23 11.63 -15.20
N TYR A 509 4.59 10.90 -16.10
CA TYR A 509 3.26 11.22 -16.60
C TYR A 509 2.39 9.97 -16.54
N ASN A 510 1.24 10.12 -15.90
CA ASN A 510 0.22 9.10 -15.74
C ASN A 510 -1.01 9.46 -16.57
N TYR A 511 -1.57 8.48 -17.26
CA TYR A 511 -2.74 8.65 -18.10
C TYR A 511 -3.69 7.45 -17.97
N SER A 512 -4.95 7.70 -17.65
CA SER A 512 -6.01 6.69 -17.69
C SER A 512 -7.21 7.26 -18.43
N PRO A 513 -7.60 6.70 -19.59
CA PRO A 513 -8.76 7.17 -20.33
C PRO A 513 -10.09 6.77 -19.67
N ASN A 514 -10.07 5.81 -18.77
CA ASN A 514 -11.23 5.16 -18.18
C ASN A 514 -11.03 4.80 -16.69
N GLN A 515 -10.48 5.74 -15.91
CA GLN A 515 -10.36 5.59 -14.46
C GLN A 515 -11.74 5.49 -13.80
N PHE A 516 -11.86 4.64 -12.77
CA PHE A 516 -13.07 4.56 -11.96
C PHE A 516 -13.25 5.79 -11.08
N SER A 517 -14.45 6.36 -11.11
CA SER A 517 -14.82 7.51 -10.28
C SER A 517 -16.32 7.48 -10.01
N ASN A 518 -16.71 7.74 -8.77
CA ASN A 518 -18.13 7.93 -8.47
C ASN A 518 -18.60 9.25 -9.05
N ILE A 519 -19.67 9.20 -9.81
CA ILE A 519 -20.29 10.33 -10.50
C ILE A 519 -21.64 10.62 -9.87
N ILE A 520 -21.88 11.91 -9.65
CA ILE A 520 -23.13 12.44 -9.15
C ILE A 520 -23.98 12.83 -10.34
N GLY A 521 -25.17 12.26 -10.41
CA GLY A 521 -26.13 12.46 -11.49
C GLY A 521 -27.54 12.75 -10.97
N ARG A 522 -28.50 12.79 -11.89
CA ARG A 522 -29.92 12.92 -11.62
C ARG A 522 -30.64 11.62 -12.02
N GLY A 523 -31.48 11.13 -11.13
CA GLY A 523 -32.43 10.05 -11.39
C GLY A 523 -33.87 10.53 -11.24
N GLU A 524 -34.81 9.77 -11.78
CA GLU A 524 -36.25 9.98 -11.65
C GLU A 524 -36.93 8.63 -11.35
N GLY A 525 -37.86 8.60 -10.43
CA GLY A 525 -38.56 7.39 -10.03
C GLY A 525 -39.29 7.53 -8.71
N THR A 526 -39.69 6.40 -8.15
CA THR A 526 -40.39 6.36 -6.85
C THR A 526 -39.39 6.64 -5.70
N LEU A 527 -39.65 7.71 -4.96
CA LEU A 527 -38.92 8.08 -3.76
C LEU A 527 -39.33 7.18 -2.58
N PRO A 528 -38.53 7.16 -1.50
CA PRO A 528 -38.90 6.44 -0.26
C PRO A 528 -40.20 6.91 0.37
N SER A 529 -40.68 8.13 0.05
CA SER A 529 -42.01 8.64 0.44
C SER A 529 -43.18 7.95 -0.26
N GLY A 530 -42.91 7.16 -1.33
CA GLY A 530 -43.93 6.58 -2.22
C GLY A 530 -44.36 7.46 -3.38
N GLU A 531 -43.89 8.70 -3.43
CA GLU A 531 -44.18 9.64 -4.53
C GLU A 531 -43.15 9.51 -5.65
N ASN A 532 -43.57 9.77 -6.89
CA ASN A 532 -42.63 9.90 -8.01
C ASN A 532 -41.94 11.26 -7.96
N GLY A 533 -40.64 11.25 -8.09
CA GLY A 533 -39.82 12.47 -7.99
C GLY A 533 -38.42 12.29 -8.56
N ALA A 534 -37.72 13.41 -8.61
CA ALA A 534 -36.30 13.42 -8.99
C ALA A 534 -35.42 13.26 -7.74
N TYR A 535 -34.30 12.56 -7.92
CA TYR A 535 -33.33 12.32 -6.86
C TYR A 535 -31.90 12.38 -7.39
N ILE A 536 -30.94 12.46 -6.49
CA ILE A 536 -29.51 12.42 -6.81
C ILE A 536 -29.07 10.97 -6.89
N THR A 537 -28.22 10.66 -7.88
CA THR A 537 -27.59 9.34 -8.01
C THR A 537 -26.09 9.42 -7.76
N TYR A 538 -25.56 8.43 -7.08
CA TYR A 538 -24.13 8.14 -6.96
C TYR A 538 -23.85 6.81 -7.62
N THR A 539 -23.14 6.84 -8.77
CA THR A 539 -22.81 5.65 -9.56
C THR A 539 -21.34 5.66 -9.97
N PRO A 540 -20.64 4.51 -9.95
CA PRO A 540 -19.29 4.42 -10.50
C PRO A 540 -19.30 4.53 -12.02
N GLU A 541 -18.42 5.34 -12.56
CA GLU A 541 -18.29 5.61 -14.01
C GLU A 541 -16.82 5.61 -14.43
N ASN A 542 -16.58 5.38 -15.72
CA ASN A 542 -15.28 5.54 -16.32
C ASN A 542 -14.99 7.00 -16.66
N THR A 543 -13.92 7.55 -16.15
CA THR A 543 -13.51 8.96 -16.30
C THR A 543 -12.09 9.08 -16.85
N LEU A 544 -11.77 10.18 -17.50
CA LEU A 544 -10.41 10.49 -17.91
C LEU A 544 -9.61 11.02 -16.72
N TYR A 545 -8.38 10.51 -16.55
CA TYR A 545 -7.41 11.02 -15.58
C TYR A 545 -6.04 11.23 -16.21
N LYS A 546 -5.39 12.33 -15.84
CA LYS A 546 -4.01 12.67 -16.21
C LYS A 546 -3.28 13.22 -15.00
N GLU A 547 -2.01 12.88 -14.87
CA GLU A 547 -1.14 13.41 -13.83
C GLU A 547 0.26 13.60 -14.37
N PHE A 548 0.80 14.80 -14.22
CA PHE A 548 2.23 15.06 -14.30
C PHE A 548 2.79 15.18 -12.87
N TRP A 549 3.93 14.56 -12.61
CA TRP A 549 4.60 14.69 -11.34
C TRP A 549 6.11 14.77 -11.50
N ALA A 550 6.75 15.47 -10.56
CA ALA A 550 8.19 15.57 -10.44
C ALA A 550 8.59 15.44 -8.97
N THR A 551 9.66 14.70 -8.71
CA THR A 551 10.14 14.41 -7.36
C THR A 551 11.65 14.63 -7.30
N ILE A 552 12.11 15.28 -6.25
CA ILE A 552 13.52 15.37 -5.88
C ILE A 552 13.67 14.63 -4.55
N TYR A 553 14.55 13.64 -4.52
CA TYR A 553 14.93 12.92 -3.32
C TYR A 553 16.39 13.20 -2.99
N PHE A 554 16.67 13.36 -1.71
CA PHE A 554 17.99 13.58 -1.16
C PHE A 554 18.27 12.57 -0.05
N PHE A 555 19.48 12.00 -0.03
CA PHE A 555 19.91 11.08 1.03
C PHE A 555 21.39 11.30 1.34
N LYS A 556 21.74 11.49 2.61
CA LYS A 556 23.13 11.58 3.07
C LYS A 556 23.29 10.92 4.44
N LYS A 557 24.32 10.07 4.55
CA LYS A 557 24.77 9.51 5.80
C LYS A 557 26.15 10.08 6.17
N ILE A 558 26.28 10.66 7.34
CA ILE A 558 27.51 11.26 7.87
C ILE A 558 27.74 10.68 9.27
N LYS A 559 28.66 9.72 9.39
CA LYS A 559 28.93 8.99 10.66
C LYS A 559 27.62 8.39 11.23
N ASP A 560 27.18 8.92 12.36
CA ASP A 560 26.01 8.46 13.11
C ASP A 560 24.73 9.23 12.75
N PHE A 561 24.85 10.25 11.87
CA PHE A 561 23.72 11.00 11.34
C PHE A 561 23.32 10.50 9.97
N ARG A 562 22.01 10.45 9.73
CA ARG A 562 21.40 10.25 8.44
C ARG A 562 20.37 11.34 8.20
N ILE A 563 20.41 11.96 7.04
CA ILE A 563 19.41 12.93 6.59
C ILE A 563 18.87 12.44 5.26
N SER A 564 17.54 12.41 5.14
CA SER A 564 16.84 12.12 3.88
C SER A 564 15.68 13.09 3.72
N GLY A 565 15.36 13.42 2.50
CA GLY A 565 14.23 14.28 2.20
C GLY A 565 13.68 14.01 0.82
N ILE A 566 12.39 14.26 0.66
CA ILE A 566 11.68 14.19 -0.60
C ILE A 566 10.82 15.44 -0.76
N LEU A 567 10.78 15.97 -1.96
CA LEU A 567 9.81 16.97 -2.37
C LEU A 567 9.17 16.51 -3.68
N LYS A 568 7.87 16.35 -3.69
CA LYS A 568 7.09 15.93 -4.85
C LYS A 568 6.11 17.02 -5.25
N TYR A 569 6.17 17.43 -6.50
CA TYR A 569 5.16 18.25 -7.16
C TYR A 569 4.23 17.36 -7.98
N GLN A 570 2.94 17.68 -8.01
CA GLN A 570 1.91 16.98 -8.79
C GLN A 570 0.98 18.00 -9.44
N ASN A 571 0.61 17.73 -10.69
CA ASN A 571 -0.43 18.44 -11.41
C ASN A 571 -1.38 17.41 -12.03
N MET A 572 -2.64 17.45 -11.63
CA MET A 572 -3.65 16.44 -11.93
C MET A 572 -4.82 17.04 -12.69
N GLU A 573 -5.38 16.29 -13.63
CA GLU A 573 -6.58 16.59 -14.37
C GLU A 573 -7.52 15.39 -14.34
N ALA A 574 -8.80 15.61 -14.03
CA ALA A 574 -9.86 14.61 -14.20
C ALA A 574 -11.00 15.20 -15.03
N LYS A 575 -11.58 14.38 -15.91
CA LYS A 575 -12.66 14.80 -16.83
C LYS A 575 -13.72 13.72 -16.97
N PHE A 576 -15.00 14.15 -16.96
CA PHE A 576 -16.15 13.33 -17.31
C PHE A 576 -17.16 14.18 -18.09
N LYS A 577 -17.47 13.76 -19.31
CA LYS A 577 -18.32 14.53 -20.24
C LYS A 577 -17.82 15.98 -20.37
N ARG A 578 -18.64 16.97 -19.98
CA ARG A 578 -18.28 18.39 -20.01
C ARG A 578 -17.50 18.85 -18.77
N ASN A 579 -17.59 18.10 -17.68
CA ASN A 579 -16.92 18.47 -16.41
C ASN A 579 -15.43 18.19 -16.49
N LYS A 580 -14.63 19.18 -16.16
CA LYS A 580 -13.17 19.11 -16.10
C LYS A 580 -12.66 19.82 -14.86
N ASN A 581 -11.88 19.12 -14.05
CA ASN A 581 -11.23 19.68 -12.89
C ASN A 581 -9.72 19.48 -12.96
N THR A 582 -9.00 20.46 -12.44
CA THR A 582 -7.54 20.41 -12.29
C THR A 582 -7.16 20.77 -10.86
N ASN A 583 -6.12 20.15 -10.37
CA ASN A 583 -5.51 20.49 -9.09
C ASN A 583 -3.99 20.30 -9.15
N GLN A 584 -3.27 21.11 -8.41
CA GLN A 584 -1.82 21.01 -8.29
C GLN A 584 -1.41 21.17 -6.85
N GLY A 585 -0.28 20.59 -6.50
CA GLY A 585 0.21 20.72 -5.15
C GLY A 585 1.58 20.09 -4.98
N PHE A 586 2.08 20.16 -3.77
CA PHE A 586 3.32 19.52 -3.41
C PHE A 586 3.20 18.79 -2.07
N THR A 587 3.95 17.74 -1.95
CA THR A 587 4.12 16.99 -0.71
C THR A 587 5.60 16.82 -0.45
N GLY A 588 5.99 16.82 0.79
CA GLY A 588 7.39 16.62 1.12
C GLY A 588 7.59 16.16 2.55
N PHE A 589 8.73 15.54 2.79
CA PHE A 589 9.21 15.30 4.14
C PHE A 589 10.72 15.45 4.21
N LEU A 590 11.20 15.81 5.39
CA LEU A 590 12.60 15.85 5.76
C LEU A 590 12.77 15.04 7.04
N THR A 591 13.58 14.00 6.98
CA THR A 591 13.86 13.13 8.12
C THR A 591 15.32 13.21 8.50
N SER A 592 15.59 13.42 9.77
CA SER A 592 16.92 13.35 10.37
C SER A 592 16.96 12.27 11.43
N ASN A 593 17.95 11.39 11.35
CA ASN A 593 18.17 10.29 12.29
C ASN A 593 19.56 10.40 12.90
N TYR A 594 19.64 10.24 14.19
CA TYR A 594 20.88 10.12 14.93
C TYR A 594 20.88 8.82 15.73
N TYR A 595 22.00 8.11 15.73
CA TYR A 595 22.17 6.91 16.53
C TYR A 595 23.48 6.95 17.32
N ASN A 596 23.40 6.72 18.64
CA ASN A 596 24.54 6.65 19.52
C ASN A 596 24.76 5.20 19.99
N ASP A 597 25.81 4.55 19.49
CA ASP A 597 26.16 3.16 19.84
C ASP A 597 26.44 2.98 21.33
N LYS A 598 27.16 3.93 21.93
CA LYS A 598 27.61 3.83 23.35
C LYS A 598 26.43 3.83 24.32
N HIS A 599 25.40 4.58 24.00
CA HIS A 599 24.24 4.74 24.87
C HIS A 599 23.03 3.97 24.38
N PHE A 600 23.11 3.25 23.23
CA PHE A 600 21.98 2.57 22.59
C PHE A 600 20.75 3.48 22.45
N LEU A 601 20.99 4.70 21.99
CA LEU A 601 20.01 5.77 21.87
C LEU A 601 19.84 6.17 20.42
N SER A 602 18.60 6.26 19.94
CA SER A 602 18.27 6.85 18.64
C SER A 602 17.31 8.00 18.80
N ILE A 603 17.53 9.01 17.97
CA ILE A 603 16.63 10.16 17.84
C ILE A 603 16.26 10.28 16.37
N GLN A 604 14.97 10.41 16.09
CA GLN A 604 14.47 10.74 14.74
C GLN A 604 13.60 11.98 14.83
N ALA A 605 13.82 12.92 13.92
CA ALA A 605 12.94 14.05 13.69
C ALA A 605 12.46 13.99 12.23
N THR A 606 11.16 14.08 12.02
CA THR A 606 10.56 14.09 10.68
C THR A 606 9.62 15.28 10.57
N TYR A 607 9.95 16.21 9.68
CA TYR A 607 9.05 17.27 9.26
C TYR A 607 8.34 16.83 7.99
N GLN A 608 7.02 17.03 7.93
CA GLN A 608 6.19 16.65 6.81
C GLN A 608 5.29 17.79 6.39
N VAL A 609 5.14 18.00 5.11
CA VAL A 609 4.30 19.05 4.52
C VAL A 609 3.44 18.50 3.40
N PHE A 610 2.17 18.90 3.39
CA PHE A 610 1.21 18.67 2.32
C PHE A 610 0.56 19.98 1.90
N ASN A 611 0.47 20.20 0.62
CA ASN A 611 -0.23 21.35 0.07
C ASN A 611 -0.93 20.98 -1.23
N GLY A 612 -2.21 20.66 -1.14
CA GLY A 612 -3.18 20.45 -2.19
C GLY A 612 -3.00 19.17 -3.00
N TYR A 613 -4.04 18.31 -3.22
CA TYR A 613 -3.62 17.19 -4.01
C TYR A 613 -4.63 16.12 -4.49
N GLN A 614 -5.88 16.39 -4.52
CA GLN A 614 -6.81 15.40 -5.05
C GLN A 614 -7.75 16.03 -6.07
N VAL A 615 -7.97 15.37 -7.20
CA VAL A 615 -8.91 15.79 -8.24
C VAL A 615 -9.84 14.64 -8.62
N ARG A 616 -11.10 14.97 -8.81
CA ARG A 616 -12.14 14.10 -9.36
C ARG A 616 -12.81 14.81 -10.53
N ALA A 617 -13.49 14.07 -11.38
CA ALA A 617 -14.15 14.66 -12.55
C ALA A 617 -15.15 15.77 -12.20
N GLN A 618 -15.83 15.65 -11.05
CA GLN A 618 -16.83 16.61 -10.56
C GLN A 618 -16.41 17.35 -9.30
N GLY A 619 -15.12 17.34 -8.95
CA GLY A 619 -14.67 18.04 -7.76
C GLY A 619 -13.18 17.99 -7.52
N LYS A 620 -12.75 18.71 -6.51
CA LYS A 620 -11.36 18.72 -6.05
C LYS A 620 -11.28 18.87 -4.54
N THR A 621 -10.27 18.24 -3.96
CA THR A 621 -9.94 18.44 -2.55
C THR A 621 -8.55 19.04 -2.45
N THR A 622 -8.46 20.16 -1.76
CA THR A 622 -7.19 20.82 -1.42
C THR A 622 -6.95 20.62 0.06
N GLN A 623 -5.79 20.09 0.40
CA GLN A 623 -5.39 19.85 1.77
C GLN A 623 -4.09 20.59 2.04
N LYS A 624 -4.08 21.41 3.09
CA LYS A 624 -2.88 22.12 3.56
C LYS A 624 -2.62 21.69 4.99
N MET A 625 -1.43 21.15 5.24
CA MET A 625 -1.01 20.79 6.58
C MET A 625 0.49 20.59 6.66
N ASP A 626 1.03 20.80 7.83
CA ASP A 626 2.35 20.34 8.18
C ASP A 626 2.38 19.75 9.60
N CYS A 627 3.35 18.91 9.85
CA CYS A 627 3.59 18.36 11.18
C CYS A 627 5.07 18.03 11.39
N LEU A 628 5.47 18.05 12.66
CA LEU A 628 6.78 17.61 13.11
C LEU A 628 6.62 16.44 14.08
N ALA A 629 7.26 15.32 13.78
CA ALA A 629 7.30 14.17 14.64
C ALA A 629 8.71 13.99 15.23
N PHE A 630 8.80 13.84 16.55
CA PHE A 630 10.01 13.47 17.27
C PHE A 630 9.87 12.06 17.81
N ILE A 631 10.87 11.24 17.59
CA ILE A 631 10.94 9.88 18.11
C ILE A 631 12.23 9.73 18.91
N LEU A 632 12.08 9.36 20.16
CA LEU A 632 13.17 8.99 21.04
C LEU A 632 13.09 7.48 21.31
N CYS A 633 14.13 6.75 20.97
CA CYS A 633 14.18 5.31 21.19
C CYS A 633 15.37 4.96 22.09
N LYS A 634 15.09 4.22 23.14
CA LYS A 634 16.11 3.66 24.03
C LYS A 634 16.07 2.14 23.98
N ASP A 635 17.24 1.54 23.85
CA ASP A 635 17.41 0.08 23.90
C ASP A 635 17.99 -0.35 25.24
N PHE A 636 17.51 -1.49 25.70
CA PHE A 636 17.97 -2.16 26.92
C PHE A 636 18.34 -3.62 26.62
N PHE A 637 19.09 -4.25 27.52
CA PHE A 637 19.44 -5.68 27.46
C PHE A 637 20.04 -6.10 26.10
N HIS A 638 21.05 -5.35 25.63
CA HIS A 638 21.69 -5.60 24.32
C HIS A 638 20.68 -5.60 23.16
N GLN A 639 19.81 -4.58 23.10
CA GLN A 639 18.79 -4.38 22.08
C GLN A 639 17.63 -5.39 22.08
N ARG A 640 17.49 -6.20 23.13
CA ARG A 640 16.33 -7.10 23.26
C ARG A 640 15.03 -6.37 23.59
N VAL A 641 15.12 -5.34 24.43
CA VAL A 641 13.98 -4.47 24.75
C VAL A 641 14.19 -3.12 24.10
N ASN A 642 13.18 -2.62 23.42
CA ASN A 642 13.16 -1.31 22.79
C ASN A 642 11.93 -0.52 23.22
N LEU A 643 12.13 0.74 23.60
CA LEU A 643 11.11 1.66 24.09
C LEU A 643 11.12 2.95 23.26
N PRO A 644 10.49 3.00 22.09
CA PRO A 644 10.24 4.23 21.36
C PRO A 644 9.12 5.06 21.99
N VAL A 645 9.35 6.36 22.10
CA VAL A 645 8.34 7.36 22.42
C VAL A 645 8.29 8.34 21.27
N GLN A 646 7.13 8.51 20.66
CA GLN A 646 6.92 9.48 19.59
C GLN A 646 6.01 10.59 20.08
N TYR A 647 6.38 11.82 19.79
CA TYR A 647 5.54 12.99 19.94
C TYR A 647 5.32 13.64 18.58
N VAL A 648 4.09 13.99 18.26
CA VAL A 648 3.73 14.69 17.03
C VAL A 648 3.10 16.02 17.38
N THR A 649 3.57 17.08 16.73
CA THR A 649 2.99 18.41 16.81
C THR A 649 2.58 18.88 15.42
N PRO A 650 1.29 19.24 15.22
CA PRO A 650 0.83 19.89 13.99
C PRO A 650 1.15 21.38 13.99
N ARG A 651 0.90 22.05 12.86
CA ARG A 651 0.93 23.53 12.71
C ARG A 651 2.26 24.18 13.06
N LEU A 652 3.30 23.90 12.28
CA LEU A 652 4.53 24.69 12.40
C LEU A 652 4.48 25.94 11.53
N PHE A 653 4.04 25.81 10.27
CA PHE A 653 4.07 26.86 9.26
C PHE A 653 2.78 26.95 8.43
N LEU A 654 1.92 25.93 8.43
CA LEU A 654 0.69 25.88 7.65
C LEU A 654 -0.54 25.72 8.54
N ASP A 655 -1.61 26.44 8.19
CA ASP A 655 -2.93 26.16 8.75
C ASP A 655 -3.40 24.79 8.26
N GLY A 656 -3.68 23.89 9.20
CA GLY A 656 -4.12 22.55 8.88
C GLY A 656 -5.59 22.52 8.47
N ASN A 657 -5.88 22.58 7.18
CA ASN A 657 -7.24 22.50 6.67
C ASN A 657 -7.36 21.57 5.45
N SER A 658 -8.55 21.06 5.25
CA SER A 658 -8.96 20.33 4.05
C SER A 658 -10.23 20.96 3.51
N ILE A 659 -10.19 21.39 2.27
CA ILE A 659 -11.34 21.96 1.55
C ILE A 659 -11.68 21.04 0.40
N SER A 660 -12.91 20.49 0.41
CA SER A 660 -13.45 19.73 -0.68
C SER A 660 -14.55 20.52 -1.38
N LYS A 661 -14.46 20.62 -2.70
CA LYS A 661 -15.46 21.25 -3.55
C LYS A 661 -15.94 20.25 -4.57
N THR A 662 -17.25 20.13 -4.70
CA THR A 662 -17.91 19.33 -5.73
C THR A 662 -18.77 20.26 -6.58
N GLU A 663 -18.72 20.10 -7.90
CA GLU A 663 -19.53 20.84 -8.84
C GLU A 663 -20.01 19.88 -9.94
N SER A 664 -21.31 19.67 -10.02
CA SER A 664 -22.02 18.89 -11.04
C SER A 664 -23.33 19.57 -11.43
N GLU A 665 -23.98 19.09 -12.45
CA GLU A 665 -25.33 19.55 -12.82
C GLU A 665 -26.38 19.25 -11.73
N ALA A 666 -26.14 18.22 -10.91
CA ALA A 666 -27.06 17.79 -9.86
C ALA A 666 -26.73 18.40 -8.47
N VAL A 667 -25.44 18.63 -8.18
CA VAL A 667 -24.99 19.02 -6.84
C VAL A 667 -23.82 19.99 -6.93
N SER A 668 -23.82 20.99 -6.04
CA SER A 668 -22.63 21.72 -5.65
C SER A 668 -22.42 21.58 -4.13
N SER A 669 -21.19 21.31 -3.70
CA SER A 669 -20.86 21.26 -2.28
C SER A 669 -19.54 21.97 -1.96
N TYR A 670 -19.45 22.49 -0.74
CA TYR A 670 -18.26 23.02 -0.13
C TYR A 670 -18.16 22.41 1.26
N ASP A 671 -17.10 21.64 1.50
CA ASP A 671 -16.82 21.01 2.78
C ASP A 671 -15.49 21.53 3.30
N PHE A 672 -15.49 22.05 4.50
CA PHE A 672 -14.30 22.51 5.22
C PHE A 672 -14.06 21.64 6.44
N TYR A 673 -12.84 21.15 6.59
CA TYR A 673 -12.39 20.40 7.76
C TYR A 673 -11.15 21.05 8.35
N ASP A 674 -11.18 21.38 9.62
CA ASP A 674 -9.96 21.71 10.36
C ASP A 674 -9.20 20.42 10.67
N ILE A 675 -8.12 20.18 9.91
CA ILE A 675 -7.30 18.99 10.07
C ILE A 675 -6.56 18.99 11.41
N ASN A 676 -6.31 20.16 12.00
CA ASN A 676 -5.57 20.25 13.26
C ASN A 676 -6.33 19.65 14.42
N GLU A 677 -7.65 19.70 14.40
CA GLU A 677 -8.46 18.98 15.38
C GLU A 677 -8.36 17.47 15.20
N THR A 678 -8.02 17.01 13.99
CA THR A 678 -7.81 15.58 13.68
C THR A 678 -6.37 15.12 13.98
N ILE A 679 -5.37 16.00 13.76
CA ILE A 679 -3.93 15.71 13.95
C ILE A 679 -3.43 16.31 15.29
N ARG A 680 -4.23 16.47 16.26
CA ARG A 680 -3.89 17.02 17.58
C ARG A 680 -2.54 16.50 18.11
N HIS A 681 -1.94 17.21 19.04
CA HIS A 681 -0.77 16.74 19.75
C HIS A 681 -0.96 15.29 20.20
N SER A 682 -0.11 14.39 19.77
CA SER A 682 -0.24 12.97 20.09
C SER A 682 1.06 12.41 20.62
N LEU A 683 0.93 11.57 21.64
CA LEU A 683 2.01 10.75 22.20
C LEU A 683 1.75 9.30 21.84
N MET A 684 2.78 8.62 21.38
CA MET A 684 2.75 7.20 21.09
C MET A 684 3.87 6.50 21.84
N PHE A 685 3.51 5.53 22.63
CA PHE A 685 4.42 4.70 23.40
C PHE A 685 4.50 3.32 22.75
N THR A 686 5.71 2.83 22.56
CA THR A 686 5.92 1.51 22.00
C THR A 686 6.80 0.70 22.93
N PHE A 687 6.46 -0.57 23.09
CA PHE A 687 7.27 -1.60 23.74
C PHE A 687 7.55 -2.70 22.73
N SER A 688 8.78 -3.14 22.62
CA SER A 688 9.14 -4.30 21.80
C SER A 688 10.14 -5.16 22.54
N TYR A 689 9.81 -6.43 22.74
CA TYR A 689 10.72 -7.43 23.27
C TYR A 689 11.04 -8.48 22.22
N ARG A 690 12.33 -8.64 21.94
CA ARG A 690 12.85 -9.60 20.95
C ARG A 690 13.69 -10.65 21.62
N PHE A 691 13.43 -11.88 21.22
CA PHE A 691 14.25 -13.00 21.59
C PHE A 691 14.69 -13.76 20.34
N HIS A 692 15.91 -14.21 20.36
CA HIS A 692 16.49 -15.02 19.30
C HIS A 692 17.55 -15.94 19.87
N GLY A 693 17.69 -17.09 19.25
CA GLY A 693 18.76 -18.04 19.52
C GLY A 693 19.03 -18.85 18.26
N GLY A 694 20.26 -19.20 18.02
CA GLY A 694 20.63 -19.97 16.84
C GLY A 694 22.10 -19.79 16.50
N LYS A 695 22.61 -20.70 15.69
CA LYS A 695 23.98 -20.66 15.18
C LYS A 695 23.91 -20.57 13.66
N SER A 696 24.63 -19.61 13.06
CA SER A 696 25.00 -19.76 11.66
C SER A 696 26.03 -20.88 11.58
N VAL A 697 25.67 -22.02 11.03
CA VAL A 697 26.63 -23.09 10.77
C VAL A 697 27.54 -22.58 9.65
N ARG A 698 28.82 -22.33 9.95
CA ARG A 698 29.83 -22.09 8.90
C ARG A 698 29.96 -23.40 8.11
N GLN A 699 29.39 -23.45 6.93
CA GLN A 699 29.82 -24.46 5.95
C GLN A 699 31.16 -24.02 5.40
N TYR A 700 32.19 -24.70 5.82
CA TYR A 700 33.49 -24.73 5.11
C TYR A 700 33.21 -25.39 3.76
N ASN A 701 33.54 -24.72 2.63
CA ASN A 701 33.59 -25.25 1.26
C ASN A 701 32.35 -25.24 0.35
N ARG A 702 31.32 -24.45 0.59
CA ARG A 702 30.29 -24.28 -0.46
C ARG A 702 30.76 -23.36 -1.63
N SER A 703 31.67 -22.45 -1.39
CA SER A 703 32.23 -21.60 -2.44
C SER A 703 33.11 -22.34 -3.47
N MET A 704 33.68 -23.48 -3.10
CA MET A 704 34.49 -24.31 -4.02
C MET A 704 33.72 -25.34 -4.83
N GLN A 705 32.48 -25.67 -4.45
CA GLN A 705 31.66 -26.61 -5.22
C GLN A 705 30.80 -25.95 -6.31
N GLU A 706 30.66 -24.64 -6.29
CA GLU A 706 30.00 -23.88 -7.36
C GLU A 706 30.95 -23.51 -8.51
N GLU A 707 32.24 -23.82 -8.39
CA GLU A 707 33.29 -23.55 -9.39
C GLU A 707 33.57 -24.69 -10.36
N LYS A 708 32.80 -25.79 -10.34
CA LYS A 708 32.95 -26.87 -11.32
C LYS A 708 31.72 -27.07 -12.19
#